data_c5009e91446c0d65c74baed1b35241a2
#
_entry.id   c5009e91446c0d65c74baed1b35241a2
#
_cell.length_a   1.000
_cell.length_b   1.000
_cell.length_c   1.000
_cell.angle_alpha   90.00
_cell.angle_beta   90.00
_cell.angle_gamma   90.00
#
_symmetry.space_group_name_H-M   'P 1'
#
loop_
_entity.id
_entity.type
_entity.pdbx_description
1 polymer ?
#
loop_
_entity_poly.entity_id
_entity_poly.type
_entity_poly.pdbx_seq_one_letter_code
_entity_poly.pdbx_strand_id
1 'polypeptide(L)'
;MRPVTDLQRRVAPFQVISDYQPAGDQPEAIEDLARRINAGEQDVVLLGATGTGKSATTAWLIERLQRPTLVLVHNKTLAAQLANEFRELLPNNAVEYFVSYYDYYQPEAYVPQTDTFIEKDSSVNSEVERLRHSATNSLLTRRDVIVVATVSCIYGLGTPQEYVDRMVRLRVGEEIERNLLLRKFVDIQYKRNDLAFERGTFRVRGDTIEIIPMYEELAVRIEMFGDEIERITTLHPLTGEIIRDESEMYIFPATHYAAGPETMKRALAEIEADMEMQVTKFEKQGKLIEAQRLRMRTTFDMEMMQQLGFCSGIENYSRYLDDREPGSAPNCLLDYFPEDFLVVIDESHVTVPQIGAMYEGDASRKRTLVEHGFRLPSAMDNRPLKFPEFLERVGQKVYLSATPGKYELEKTGGEVVEQVIRPTGLVDPKIVLKPVRGQIDDLLGEINLRAERNERVLVTTLTKKMAEDLTEYLQERKVRVRYLHSEVDTLRRVELLRELRLGEYDVLIGINLLREGLDLPEVSLVSILDADKEGFLRSATSLIQTIGRAARNVSGEVHMYADNVTDSMQKAIDETNRRRAKQIAYNTEKGVDPQPLRKKISDITELIAKEEEDTQKLIGGKRNDLPAIGVHSKTLVSLPRQELLALIESLTEQMRGAASELQFELAARLRDEIKDLKRELRAMEEAE
;
A
#
# COMPACT_ATOMS: atom_id res chain seq x y z
N MET A 1 13.00 14.15 -14.11
CA MET A 1 14.07 15.10 -13.73
C MET A 1 13.78 15.64 -12.34
N ARG A 2 14.77 15.65 -11.43
CA ARG A 2 14.56 16.18 -10.08
C ARG A 2 14.32 17.67 -10.12
N PRO A 3 13.47 18.22 -9.23
CA PRO A 3 13.13 19.65 -9.28
C PRO A 3 14.32 20.52 -8.86
N VAL A 4 14.49 21.62 -9.58
CA VAL A 4 15.36 22.71 -9.17
C VAL A 4 14.52 23.63 -8.29
N THR A 5 14.89 23.79 -7.03
CA THR A 5 14.12 24.56 -6.06
C THR A 5 15.02 25.23 -5.04
N ASP A 6 14.60 26.37 -4.52
CA ASP A 6 15.19 27.07 -3.37
C ASP A 6 14.64 26.57 -2.03
N LEU A 7 13.72 25.60 -2.03
CA LEU A 7 13.23 24.95 -0.85
C LEU A 7 14.36 24.27 -0.09
N GLN A 8 14.62 24.75 1.10
CA GLN A 8 15.57 24.11 2.01
C GLN A 8 14.86 22.94 2.71
N ARG A 9 15.30 21.71 2.39
CA ARG A 9 14.80 20.54 3.10
C ARG A 9 15.24 20.57 4.55
N ARG A 10 14.28 20.44 5.46
CA ARG A 10 14.57 20.28 6.89
C ARG A 10 15.46 19.05 7.09
N VAL A 11 16.54 19.22 7.83
CA VAL A 11 17.46 18.14 8.20
C VAL A 11 17.23 17.79 9.66
N ALA A 12 16.86 16.54 9.90
CA ALA A 12 16.82 15.95 11.23
C ALA A 12 17.55 14.59 11.15
N PRO A 13 18.24 14.15 12.22
CA PRO A 13 18.89 12.86 12.21
C PRO A 13 17.84 11.73 12.25
N PHE A 14 18.09 10.65 11.54
CA PHE A 14 17.39 9.40 11.82
C PHE A 14 17.89 8.85 13.14
N GLN A 15 16.95 8.54 14.03
CA GLN A 15 17.25 7.99 15.34
C GLN A 15 16.26 6.91 15.70
N VAL A 16 16.76 5.69 15.85
CA VAL A 16 15.96 4.56 16.30
C VAL A 16 15.72 4.64 17.78
N ILE A 17 14.45 4.58 18.16
CA ILE A 17 14.01 4.51 19.56
C ILE A 17 13.38 3.16 19.79
N SER A 18 14.05 2.29 20.56
CA SER A 18 13.62 0.92 20.80
C SER A 18 14.03 0.44 22.18
N ASP A 19 13.19 -0.40 22.78
CA ASP A 19 13.48 -1.06 24.06
C ASP A 19 14.54 -2.16 23.92
N TYR A 20 14.88 -2.57 22.66
CA TYR A 20 15.91 -3.58 22.40
C TYR A 20 17.06 -3.00 21.57
N GLN A 21 18.21 -3.66 21.71
CA GLN A 21 19.40 -3.38 20.93
C GLN A 21 19.61 -4.44 19.88
N PRO A 22 20.36 -4.17 18.79
CA PRO A 22 20.73 -5.20 17.82
C PRO A 22 21.37 -6.41 18.49
N ALA A 23 20.88 -7.61 18.15
CA ALA A 23 21.35 -8.86 18.72
C ALA A 23 21.42 -9.98 17.65
N GLY A 24 22.02 -11.11 18.00
CA GLY A 24 22.27 -12.20 17.06
C GLY A 24 23.22 -11.78 15.95
N ASP A 25 22.82 -12.01 14.70
CA ASP A 25 23.60 -11.59 13.51
C ASP A 25 23.39 -10.10 13.13
N GLN A 26 22.43 -9.39 13.78
CA GLN A 26 22.07 -8.02 13.39
C GLN A 26 23.22 -7.00 13.47
N PRO A 27 24.04 -6.95 14.57
CA PRO A 27 25.13 -5.99 14.66
C PRO A 27 26.12 -6.13 13.51
N GLU A 28 26.51 -7.36 13.20
CA GLU A 28 27.47 -7.69 12.16
C GLU A 28 26.88 -7.40 10.75
N ALA A 29 25.61 -7.76 10.54
CA ALA A 29 24.92 -7.47 9.31
C ALA A 29 24.77 -5.96 9.04
N ILE A 30 24.42 -5.14 10.05
CA ILE A 30 24.31 -3.67 9.94
C ILE A 30 25.66 -3.08 9.55
N GLU A 31 26.75 -3.49 10.22
CA GLU A 31 28.08 -2.96 9.99
C GLU A 31 28.61 -3.35 8.60
N ASP A 32 28.39 -4.61 8.15
CA ASP A 32 28.84 -5.07 6.85
C ASP A 32 28.04 -4.39 5.73
N LEU A 33 26.71 -4.28 5.86
CA LEU A 33 25.86 -3.55 4.90
C LEU A 33 26.31 -2.08 4.80
N ALA A 34 26.48 -1.40 5.93
CA ALA A 34 26.89 -0.01 5.94
C ALA A 34 28.27 0.18 5.32
N ARG A 35 29.22 -0.70 5.63
CA ARG A 35 30.57 -0.68 5.06
C ARG A 35 30.55 -0.83 3.54
N ARG A 36 29.80 -1.80 3.00
CA ARG A 36 29.65 -2.03 1.55
C ARG A 36 29.02 -0.84 0.84
N ILE A 37 27.94 -0.30 1.40
CA ILE A 37 27.25 0.87 0.84
C ILE A 37 28.18 2.11 0.86
N ASN A 38 28.88 2.36 1.96
CA ASN A 38 29.84 3.46 2.06
C ASN A 38 31.07 3.28 1.15
N ALA A 39 31.43 2.03 0.82
CA ALA A 39 32.45 1.72 -0.18
C ALA A 39 31.99 1.95 -1.63
N GLY A 40 30.71 2.26 -1.86
CA GLY A 40 30.15 2.56 -3.17
C GLY A 40 29.56 1.36 -3.93
N GLU A 41 29.42 0.20 -3.25
CA GLU A 41 28.74 -0.96 -3.86
C GLU A 41 27.30 -0.58 -4.22
N GLN A 42 26.91 -0.88 -5.46
CA GLN A 42 25.59 -0.50 -6.00
C GLN A 42 24.49 -1.46 -5.60
N ASP A 43 24.84 -2.72 -5.40
CA ASP A 43 23.91 -3.82 -5.13
C ASP A 43 24.45 -4.66 -3.95
N VAL A 44 23.68 -4.78 -2.88
CA VAL A 44 24.02 -5.57 -1.69
C VAL A 44 22.83 -6.45 -1.32
N VAL A 45 23.08 -7.71 -0.98
CA VAL A 45 22.03 -8.66 -0.58
C VAL A 45 22.12 -8.97 0.90
N LEU A 46 21.02 -8.81 1.62
CA LEU A 46 20.82 -9.36 2.95
C LEU A 46 19.99 -10.65 2.86
N LEU A 47 20.65 -11.79 3.04
CA LEU A 47 19.99 -13.07 3.21
C LEU A 47 19.49 -13.17 4.65
N GLY A 48 18.26 -12.74 4.87
CA GLY A 48 17.65 -12.68 6.19
C GLY A 48 16.56 -13.73 6.37
N ALA A 49 16.77 -14.72 7.25
CA ALA A 49 15.77 -15.71 7.54
C ALA A 49 14.48 -15.09 8.10
N THR A 50 13.36 -15.79 8.01
CA THR A 50 12.08 -15.30 8.54
C THR A 50 12.16 -15.14 10.06
N GLY A 51 11.71 -13.99 10.58
CA GLY A 51 11.68 -13.72 12.02
C GLY A 51 13.02 -13.30 12.64
N THR A 52 14.04 -12.95 11.83
CA THR A 52 15.33 -12.44 12.32
C THR A 52 15.34 -10.93 12.58
N GLY A 53 14.22 -10.24 12.33
CA GLY A 53 14.11 -8.79 12.55
C GLY A 53 14.72 -7.96 11.43
N LYS A 54 14.55 -8.35 10.16
CA LYS A 54 15.03 -7.59 8.97
C LYS A 54 14.59 -6.12 8.97
N SER A 55 13.34 -5.84 9.39
CA SER A 55 12.81 -4.45 9.47
C SER A 55 13.61 -3.62 10.47
N ALA A 56 13.89 -4.16 11.66
CA ALA A 56 14.70 -3.48 12.68
C ALA A 56 16.15 -3.28 12.18
N THR A 57 16.77 -4.30 11.58
CA THR A 57 18.09 -4.19 10.93
C THR A 57 18.11 -3.07 9.90
N THR A 58 17.04 -2.96 9.08
CA THR A 58 16.90 -1.89 8.08
C THR A 58 16.79 -0.52 8.77
N ALA A 59 16.04 -0.38 9.85
CA ALA A 59 15.92 0.87 10.58
C ALA A 59 17.28 1.33 11.16
N TRP A 60 18.04 0.44 11.78
CA TRP A 60 19.40 0.74 12.26
C TRP A 60 20.40 1.00 11.12
N LEU A 61 20.24 0.34 9.98
CA LEU A 61 21.04 0.64 8.79
C LEU A 61 20.75 2.07 8.28
N ILE A 62 19.49 2.49 8.24
CA ILE A 62 19.06 3.84 7.86
C ILE A 62 19.63 4.86 8.85
N GLU A 63 19.53 4.59 10.15
CA GLU A 63 20.15 5.42 11.19
C GLU A 63 21.67 5.54 10.99
N ARG A 64 22.33 4.45 10.65
CA ARG A 64 23.79 4.43 10.41
C ARG A 64 24.20 5.23 9.17
N LEU A 65 23.39 5.19 8.11
CA LEU A 65 23.68 5.84 6.82
C LEU A 65 23.17 7.28 6.72
N GLN A 66 22.17 7.66 7.50
CA GLN A 66 21.57 9.00 7.53
C GLN A 66 21.07 9.47 6.13
N ARG A 67 20.43 8.58 5.37
CA ARG A 67 20.00 8.85 4.00
C ARG A 67 18.50 8.67 3.85
N PRO A 68 17.80 9.55 3.07
CA PRO A 68 16.43 9.30 2.67
C PRO A 68 16.31 7.93 2.03
N THR A 69 15.27 7.18 2.36
CA THR A 69 15.18 5.77 1.97
C THR A 69 13.82 5.45 1.36
N LEU A 70 13.83 4.75 0.23
CA LEU A 70 12.65 4.11 -0.35
C LEU A 70 12.68 2.62 0.01
N VAL A 71 11.62 2.14 0.65
CA VAL A 71 11.42 0.71 0.94
C VAL A 71 10.34 0.17 0.01
N LEU A 72 10.72 -0.68 -0.93
CA LEU A 72 9.83 -1.29 -1.90
C LEU A 72 9.36 -2.67 -1.45
N VAL A 73 8.06 -2.89 -1.53
CA VAL A 73 7.42 -4.15 -1.18
C VAL A 73 6.41 -4.57 -2.25
N HIS A 74 6.09 -5.86 -2.31
CA HIS A 74 5.28 -6.42 -3.38
C HIS A 74 3.75 -6.29 -3.18
N ASN A 75 3.26 -5.93 -1.99
CA ASN A 75 1.82 -5.76 -1.73
C ASN A 75 1.51 -4.69 -0.66
N LYS A 76 0.24 -4.23 -0.65
CA LYS A 76 -0.25 -3.16 0.25
C LYS A 76 -0.20 -3.56 1.73
N THR A 77 -0.52 -4.81 2.06
CA THR A 77 -0.57 -5.31 3.44
C THR A 77 0.82 -5.29 4.08
N LEU A 78 1.83 -5.77 3.35
CA LEU A 78 3.21 -5.74 3.81
C LEU A 78 3.72 -4.29 3.92
N ALA A 79 3.33 -3.42 2.97
CA ALA A 79 3.68 -2.00 3.02
C ALA A 79 3.14 -1.33 4.29
N ALA A 80 1.88 -1.59 4.64
CA ALA A 80 1.26 -1.06 5.86
C ALA A 80 1.95 -1.57 7.12
N GLN A 81 2.23 -2.88 7.17
CA GLN A 81 2.95 -3.48 8.29
C GLN A 81 4.33 -2.84 8.49
N LEU A 82 5.12 -2.72 7.42
CA LEU A 82 6.46 -2.13 7.50
C LEU A 82 6.42 -0.64 7.84
N ALA A 83 5.47 0.12 7.29
CA ALA A 83 5.31 1.53 7.65
C ALA A 83 5.03 1.69 9.14
N ASN A 84 4.17 0.85 9.73
CA ASN A 84 3.92 0.85 11.17
C ASN A 84 5.18 0.47 11.97
N GLU A 85 5.89 -0.58 11.56
CA GLU A 85 7.14 -1.00 12.22
C GLU A 85 8.19 0.13 12.19
N PHE A 86 8.36 0.83 11.07
CA PHE A 86 9.29 1.96 10.98
C PHE A 86 8.81 3.18 11.79
N ARG A 87 7.52 3.47 11.86
CA ARG A 87 6.99 4.55 12.72
C ARG A 87 7.22 4.27 14.20
N GLU A 88 7.11 3.02 14.63
CA GLU A 88 7.42 2.61 16.00
C GLU A 88 8.92 2.74 16.31
N LEU A 89 9.78 2.38 15.36
CA LEU A 89 11.24 2.44 15.53
C LEU A 89 11.82 3.84 15.32
N LEU A 90 11.21 4.68 14.51
CA LEU A 90 11.68 6.01 14.11
C LEU A 90 10.59 7.07 14.32
N PRO A 91 10.06 7.24 15.55
CA PRO A 91 8.88 8.05 15.85
C PRO A 91 9.07 9.56 15.60
N ASN A 92 10.31 10.04 15.52
CA ASN A 92 10.63 11.45 15.30
C ASN A 92 10.92 11.79 13.82
N ASN A 93 10.92 10.78 12.93
CA ASN A 93 11.22 10.92 11.51
C ASN A 93 9.97 10.76 10.65
N ALA A 94 10.01 11.24 9.42
CA ALA A 94 8.89 11.08 8.48
C ALA A 94 8.88 9.66 7.89
N VAL A 95 7.90 8.87 8.28
CA VAL A 95 7.64 7.54 7.70
C VAL A 95 6.35 7.60 6.91
N GLU A 96 6.49 7.63 5.60
CA GLU A 96 5.43 7.83 4.64
C GLU A 96 4.98 6.51 3.99
N TYR A 97 3.74 6.50 3.53
CA TYR A 97 3.11 5.34 2.91
C TYR A 97 2.65 5.67 1.50
N PHE A 98 3.14 4.93 0.50
CA PHE A 98 2.84 5.22 -0.89
C PHE A 98 2.42 3.97 -1.67
N VAL A 99 1.10 3.74 -1.75
CA VAL A 99 0.51 2.61 -2.47
C VAL A 99 -0.54 3.10 -3.46
N SER A 100 -1.16 2.21 -4.21
CA SER A 100 -2.31 2.56 -5.06
C SER A 100 -3.47 3.04 -4.19
N TYR A 101 -4.02 4.23 -4.48
CA TYR A 101 -5.13 4.84 -3.76
C TYR A 101 -6.52 4.27 -4.13
N TYR A 102 -6.55 3.31 -5.05
CA TYR A 102 -7.78 2.62 -5.40
C TYR A 102 -8.07 1.46 -4.45
N ASP A 103 -9.23 1.45 -3.81
CA ASP A 103 -9.74 0.29 -3.08
C ASP A 103 -10.23 -0.77 -4.05
N TYR A 104 -10.94 -0.32 -5.09
CA TYR A 104 -11.32 -1.12 -6.25
C TYR A 104 -10.79 -0.43 -7.51
N TYR A 105 -10.22 -1.19 -8.42
CA TYR A 105 -9.71 -0.68 -9.68
C TYR A 105 -9.98 -1.65 -10.82
N GLN A 106 -10.89 -1.28 -11.69
CA GLN A 106 -11.10 -1.89 -12.99
C GLN A 106 -10.50 -0.97 -14.05
N PRO A 107 -9.36 -1.32 -14.64
CA PRO A 107 -8.77 -0.49 -15.67
C PRO A 107 -9.66 -0.45 -16.92
N GLU A 108 -9.68 0.69 -17.59
CA GLU A 108 -10.28 0.81 -18.90
C GLU A 108 -9.69 -0.22 -19.86
N ALA A 109 -10.53 -0.97 -20.54
CA ALA A 109 -10.10 -2.02 -21.46
C ALA A 109 -11.09 -2.20 -22.61
N TYR A 110 -10.65 -2.78 -23.72
CA TYR A 110 -11.50 -3.15 -24.81
C TYR A 110 -11.23 -4.59 -25.23
N VAL A 111 -12.30 -5.38 -25.42
CA VAL A 111 -12.25 -6.77 -25.85
C VAL A 111 -12.77 -6.85 -27.29
N PRO A 112 -11.89 -6.89 -28.30
CA PRO A 112 -12.29 -6.83 -29.70
C PRO A 112 -13.20 -8.00 -30.15
N GLN A 113 -13.03 -9.19 -29.53
CA GLN A 113 -13.78 -10.39 -29.89
C GLN A 113 -15.27 -10.27 -29.58
N THR A 114 -15.63 -9.52 -28.57
CA THR A 114 -17.01 -9.30 -28.11
C THR A 114 -17.52 -7.88 -28.34
N ASP A 115 -16.71 -7.01 -28.95
CA ASP A 115 -16.97 -5.56 -29.08
C ASP A 115 -17.39 -4.93 -27.75
N THR A 116 -16.71 -5.34 -26.65
CA THR A 116 -17.06 -4.89 -25.31
C THR A 116 -16.04 -3.89 -24.82
N PHE A 117 -16.49 -2.64 -24.59
CA PHE A 117 -15.72 -1.63 -23.90
C PHE A 117 -15.99 -1.71 -22.40
N ILE A 118 -14.92 -1.87 -21.63
CA ILE A 118 -14.95 -1.84 -20.18
C ILE A 118 -14.50 -0.45 -19.75
N GLU A 119 -15.42 0.31 -19.22
CA GLU A 119 -15.12 1.64 -18.70
C GLU A 119 -14.25 1.53 -17.44
N LYS A 120 -13.38 2.54 -17.24
CA LYS A 120 -12.62 2.64 -15.99
C LYS A 120 -13.60 2.80 -14.83
N ASP A 121 -13.58 1.84 -13.91
CA ASP A 121 -14.32 1.91 -12.65
C ASP A 121 -13.35 1.86 -11.49
N SER A 122 -13.46 2.79 -10.57
CA SER A 122 -12.55 2.87 -9.43
C SER A 122 -13.18 3.60 -8.26
N SER A 123 -13.01 3.03 -7.07
CA SER A 123 -13.26 3.74 -5.82
C SER A 123 -11.93 4.26 -5.29
N VAL A 124 -11.87 5.57 -5.06
CA VAL A 124 -10.68 6.24 -4.51
C VAL A 124 -10.80 6.29 -3.00
N ASN A 125 -9.77 5.81 -2.32
CA ASN A 125 -9.64 5.96 -0.89
C ASN A 125 -8.99 7.32 -0.59
N SER A 126 -9.76 8.23 -0.04
CA SER A 126 -9.33 9.61 0.23
C SER A 126 -8.17 9.68 1.23
N GLU A 127 -8.09 8.73 2.17
CA GLU A 127 -6.99 8.69 3.13
C GLU A 127 -5.68 8.21 2.49
N VAL A 128 -5.76 7.19 1.64
CA VAL A 128 -4.58 6.73 0.89
C VAL A 128 -4.12 7.81 -0.10
N GLU A 129 -5.04 8.58 -0.68
CA GLU A 129 -4.71 9.74 -1.52
C GLU A 129 -3.95 10.80 -0.72
N ARG A 130 -4.43 11.14 0.49
CA ARG A 130 -3.74 12.03 1.43
C ARG A 130 -2.32 11.56 1.72
N LEU A 131 -2.15 10.28 2.07
CA LEU A 131 -0.85 9.70 2.37
C LEU A 131 0.12 9.77 1.18
N ARG A 132 -0.38 9.66 -0.04
CA ARG A 132 0.45 9.86 -1.25
C ARG A 132 0.92 11.30 -1.40
N HIS A 133 0.03 12.26 -1.16
CA HIS A 133 0.39 13.69 -1.15
C HIS A 133 1.33 14.03 0.00
N SER A 134 1.14 13.43 1.19
CA SER A 134 2.06 13.55 2.32
C SER A 134 3.47 13.06 1.94
N ALA A 135 3.58 11.91 1.29
CA ALA A 135 4.87 11.36 0.86
C ALA A 135 5.61 12.31 -0.10
N THR A 136 4.93 12.85 -1.12
CA THR A 136 5.56 13.79 -2.06
C THR A 136 5.94 15.12 -1.38
N ASN A 137 5.11 15.62 -0.48
CA ASN A 137 5.42 16.80 0.33
C ASN A 137 6.67 16.56 1.20
N SER A 138 6.68 15.48 1.98
CA SER A 138 7.81 15.14 2.85
C SER A 138 9.12 15.03 2.08
N LEU A 139 9.10 14.39 0.89
CA LEU A 139 10.28 14.27 0.03
C LEU A 139 10.82 15.62 -0.47
N LEU A 140 9.95 16.61 -0.67
CA LEU A 140 10.35 17.94 -1.11
C LEU A 140 10.81 18.84 0.04
N THR A 141 10.28 18.64 1.26
CA THR A 141 10.48 19.54 2.41
C THR A 141 11.42 19.00 3.49
N ARG A 142 11.73 17.69 3.48
CA ARG A 142 12.54 17.02 4.51
C ARG A 142 13.60 16.12 3.91
N ARG A 143 14.65 15.83 4.71
CA ARG A 143 15.65 14.82 4.36
C ARG A 143 15.51 13.52 5.14
N ASP A 144 14.91 13.58 6.31
CA ASP A 144 14.71 12.46 7.22
C ASP A 144 13.43 11.68 6.88
N VAL A 145 13.32 11.22 5.61
CA VAL A 145 12.11 10.59 5.05
C VAL A 145 12.37 9.14 4.69
N ILE A 146 11.51 8.27 5.16
CA ILE A 146 11.39 6.88 4.71
C ILE A 146 10.04 6.74 4.01
N VAL A 147 10.02 6.33 2.76
CA VAL A 147 8.78 6.03 2.05
C VAL A 147 8.67 4.52 1.89
N VAL A 148 7.63 3.93 2.48
CA VAL A 148 7.29 2.52 2.24
C VAL A 148 6.27 2.46 1.11
N ALA A 149 6.65 1.84 -0.01
CA ALA A 149 5.87 1.86 -1.24
C ALA A 149 5.71 0.48 -1.87
N THR A 150 4.62 0.31 -2.61
CA THR A 150 4.48 -0.80 -3.56
C THR A 150 4.98 -0.37 -4.95
N VAL A 151 4.90 -1.27 -5.93
CA VAL A 151 5.24 -0.96 -7.33
C VAL A 151 4.45 0.22 -7.93
N SER A 152 3.43 0.73 -7.23
CA SER A 152 2.73 1.95 -7.64
C SER A 152 3.65 3.18 -7.72
N CYS A 153 4.80 3.15 -7.04
CA CYS A 153 5.80 4.22 -7.07
C CYS A 153 6.52 4.41 -8.42
N ILE A 154 6.48 3.40 -9.30
CA ILE A 154 7.07 3.48 -10.66
C ILE A 154 6.05 3.89 -11.72
N TYR A 155 4.78 4.10 -11.34
CA TYR A 155 3.75 4.61 -12.24
C TYR A 155 3.85 6.13 -12.39
N GLY A 156 3.33 6.62 -13.53
CA GLY A 156 3.30 8.04 -13.86
C GLY A 156 2.69 8.88 -12.74
N LEU A 157 3.41 9.92 -12.38
CA LEU A 157 3.04 10.98 -11.48
C LEU A 157 3.35 12.29 -12.19
N GLY A 158 2.72 13.39 -11.83
CA GLY A 158 3.05 14.71 -12.41
C GLY A 158 4.51 15.09 -12.16
N THR A 159 4.99 16.01 -12.98
CA THR A 159 6.39 16.49 -12.89
C THR A 159 6.66 17.15 -11.52
N PRO A 160 7.71 16.74 -10.78
CA PRO A 160 8.06 17.38 -9.51
C PRO A 160 8.32 18.89 -9.65
N GLN A 161 8.86 19.34 -10.79
CA GLN A 161 9.13 20.75 -11.06
C GLN A 161 7.84 21.58 -11.06
N GLU A 162 6.82 21.16 -11.83
CA GLU A 162 5.52 21.85 -11.86
C GLU A 162 4.86 21.85 -10.48
N TYR A 163 5.00 20.76 -9.73
CA TYR A 163 4.45 20.66 -8.37
C TYR A 163 5.08 21.66 -7.39
N VAL A 164 6.39 21.90 -7.51
CA VAL A 164 7.12 22.89 -6.72
C VAL A 164 6.86 24.33 -7.22
N ASP A 165 6.92 24.57 -8.54
CA ASP A 165 6.78 25.90 -9.12
C ASP A 165 5.38 26.50 -8.86
N ARG A 166 4.39 25.64 -8.62
CA ARG A 166 3.01 26.06 -8.36
C ARG A 166 2.65 26.17 -6.89
N MET A 167 3.51 25.72 -5.98
CA MET A 167 3.21 25.88 -4.56
C MET A 167 2.96 27.35 -4.21
N VAL A 168 2.01 27.59 -3.32
CA VAL A 168 1.74 28.92 -2.77
C VAL A 168 2.57 29.08 -1.51
N ARG A 169 3.52 29.99 -1.56
CA ARG A 169 4.30 30.38 -0.39
C ARG A 169 3.56 31.47 0.36
N LEU A 170 3.45 31.31 1.66
CA LEU A 170 2.81 32.22 2.58
C LEU A 170 3.84 32.64 3.66
N ARG A 171 3.97 33.92 3.89
CA ARG A 171 4.87 34.45 4.92
C ARG A 171 4.19 35.56 5.70
N VAL A 172 4.31 35.58 7.02
CA VAL A 172 3.82 36.65 7.86
C VAL A 172 4.55 37.96 7.50
N GLY A 173 3.79 39.04 7.32
CA GLY A 173 4.27 40.35 6.86
C GLY A 173 4.43 40.48 5.35
N GLU A 174 4.04 39.45 4.57
CA GLU A 174 4.02 39.54 3.11
C GLU A 174 2.76 40.29 2.62
N GLU A 175 2.94 41.22 1.68
CA GLU A 175 1.84 41.88 1.02
C GLU A 175 1.38 41.10 -0.19
N ILE A 176 0.14 40.66 -0.19
CA ILE A 176 -0.52 39.96 -1.31
C ILE A 176 -2.00 40.35 -1.35
N GLU A 177 -2.49 40.81 -2.50
CA GLU A 177 -3.91 41.05 -2.66
C GLU A 177 -4.73 39.79 -2.41
N ARG A 178 -5.71 39.88 -1.47
CA ARG A 178 -6.54 38.76 -1.06
C ARG A 178 -7.13 37.98 -2.25
N ASN A 179 -7.71 38.68 -3.25
CA ASN A 179 -8.30 38.03 -4.40
C ASN A 179 -7.28 37.33 -5.28
N LEU A 180 -6.05 37.82 -5.34
CA LEU A 180 -4.94 37.13 -5.99
C LEU A 180 -4.55 35.86 -5.27
N LEU A 181 -4.50 35.89 -3.94
CA LEU A 181 -4.24 34.70 -3.13
C LEU A 181 -5.31 33.63 -3.33
N LEU A 182 -6.60 34.02 -3.35
CA LEU A 182 -7.71 33.10 -3.61
C LEU A 182 -7.62 32.47 -5.01
N ARG A 183 -7.24 33.24 -6.03
CA ARG A 183 -6.99 32.73 -7.39
C ARG A 183 -5.86 31.73 -7.41
N LYS A 184 -4.74 32.00 -6.73
CA LYS A 184 -3.64 31.06 -6.61
C LYS A 184 -4.09 29.71 -6.03
N PHE A 185 -4.98 29.70 -5.02
CA PHE A 185 -5.52 28.44 -4.49
C PHE A 185 -6.38 27.70 -5.51
N VAL A 186 -7.20 28.39 -6.30
CA VAL A 186 -7.97 27.77 -7.38
C VAL A 186 -7.04 27.23 -8.48
N ASP A 187 -5.99 27.99 -8.84
CA ASP A 187 -5.01 27.58 -9.85
C ASP A 187 -4.26 26.30 -9.48
N ILE A 188 -4.06 26.05 -8.18
CA ILE A 188 -3.48 24.81 -7.67
C ILE A 188 -4.54 23.75 -7.31
N GLN A 189 -5.77 23.89 -7.87
CA GLN A 189 -6.86 22.92 -7.81
C GLN A 189 -7.56 22.77 -6.46
N TYR A 190 -7.43 23.74 -5.54
CA TYR A 190 -8.30 23.79 -4.36
C TYR A 190 -9.65 24.38 -4.71
N LYS A 191 -10.69 23.82 -4.10
CA LYS A 191 -12.08 24.28 -4.33
C LYS A 191 -12.54 25.17 -3.19
N ARG A 192 -13.19 26.30 -3.54
CA ARG A 192 -13.85 27.10 -2.52
C ARG A 192 -15.12 26.40 -2.04
N ASN A 193 -15.21 26.15 -0.76
CA ASN A 193 -16.41 25.60 -0.13
C ASN A 193 -16.60 26.21 1.28
N ASP A 194 -17.50 27.19 1.35
CA ASP A 194 -17.75 27.91 2.60
C ASP A 194 -18.70 27.12 3.56
N LEU A 195 -19.33 26.04 3.06
CA LEU A 195 -20.30 25.20 3.80
C LEU A 195 -19.67 23.91 4.34
N ALA A 196 -19.08 23.11 3.45
CA ALA A 196 -18.39 21.87 3.80
C ALA A 196 -16.89 22.09 3.73
N PHE A 197 -16.23 22.11 4.89
CA PHE A 197 -14.78 22.37 4.98
C PHE A 197 -14.06 21.03 5.08
N GLU A 198 -13.56 20.57 3.93
CA GLU A 198 -12.94 19.28 3.73
C GLU A 198 -11.53 19.43 3.13
N ARG A 199 -10.76 18.34 3.09
CA ARG A 199 -9.45 18.34 2.42
C ARG A 199 -9.56 18.78 0.96
N GLY A 200 -8.58 19.55 0.50
CA GLY A 200 -8.58 20.12 -0.84
C GLY A 200 -9.56 21.27 -1.03
N THR A 201 -10.14 21.80 0.06
CA THR A 201 -11.01 22.96 0.01
C THR A 201 -10.46 24.12 0.83
N PHE A 202 -10.89 25.32 0.47
CA PHE A 202 -10.68 26.53 1.27
C PHE A 202 -12.00 27.28 1.46
N ARG A 203 -12.10 28.01 2.56
CA ARG A 203 -13.22 28.91 2.84
C ARG A 203 -12.74 30.29 3.23
N VAL A 204 -13.62 31.28 3.07
CA VAL A 204 -13.32 32.69 3.32
C VAL A 204 -14.37 33.30 4.20
N ARG A 205 -13.95 33.93 5.31
CA ARG A 205 -14.82 34.65 6.25
C ARG A 205 -14.21 36.00 6.56
N GLY A 206 -14.67 37.05 5.89
CA GLY A 206 -14.07 38.39 6.01
C GLY A 206 -12.61 38.39 5.51
N ASP A 207 -11.70 38.76 6.40
CA ASP A 207 -10.25 38.82 6.12
C ASP A 207 -9.53 37.54 6.55
N THR A 208 -10.27 36.51 6.92
CA THR A 208 -9.75 35.20 7.29
C THR A 208 -9.96 34.19 6.17
N ILE A 209 -8.91 33.54 5.76
CA ILE A 209 -8.91 32.44 4.79
C ILE A 209 -8.48 31.18 5.56
N GLU A 210 -9.24 30.09 5.38
CA GLU A 210 -8.89 28.79 5.95
C GLU A 210 -8.81 27.75 4.82
N ILE A 211 -7.79 26.90 4.84
CA ILE A 211 -7.55 25.86 3.84
C ILE A 211 -7.14 24.56 4.53
N ILE A 212 -7.66 23.42 4.06
CA ILE A 212 -7.16 22.11 4.46
C ILE A 212 -6.32 21.54 3.30
N PRO A 213 -4.99 21.49 3.46
CA PRO A 213 -4.11 20.93 2.44
C PRO A 213 -4.45 19.44 2.16
N MET A 214 -4.20 18.98 0.91
CA MET A 214 -4.46 17.58 0.54
C MET A 214 -3.64 16.55 1.33
N TYR A 215 -2.48 16.96 1.83
CA TYR A 215 -1.51 16.12 2.54
C TYR A 215 -1.62 16.20 4.07
N GLU A 216 -2.51 17.03 4.61
CA GLU A 216 -2.66 17.29 6.04
C GLU A 216 -4.08 16.99 6.54
N GLU A 217 -4.20 16.75 7.84
CA GLU A 217 -5.49 16.68 8.55
C GLU A 217 -5.85 18.00 9.20
N LEU A 218 -4.86 18.82 9.45
CA LEU A 218 -5.00 20.13 10.08
C LEU A 218 -5.28 21.21 9.05
N ALA A 219 -6.06 22.20 9.44
CA ALA A 219 -6.34 23.36 8.62
C ALA A 219 -5.27 24.45 8.86
N VAL A 220 -5.04 25.24 7.83
CA VAL A 220 -4.23 26.46 7.89
C VAL A 220 -5.16 27.65 7.84
N ARG A 221 -5.05 28.52 8.84
CA ARG A 221 -5.76 29.80 8.87
C ARG A 221 -4.79 30.93 8.56
N ILE A 222 -5.17 31.78 7.64
CA ILE A 222 -4.45 32.95 7.21
C ILE A 222 -5.30 34.16 7.56
N GLU A 223 -4.82 34.97 8.51
CA GLU A 223 -5.47 36.21 8.92
C GLU A 223 -4.80 37.36 8.18
N MET A 224 -5.62 38.15 7.47
CA MET A 224 -5.13 39.28 6.66
C MET A 224 -5.59 40.61 7.27
N PHE A 225 -4.72 41.62 7.17
CA PHE A 225 -5.08 43.00 7.43
C PHE A 225 -4.88 43.80 6.16
N GLY A 226 -5.97 44.07 5.43
CA GLY A 226 -5.88 44.58 4.07
C GLY A 226 -5.25 43.56 3.12
N ASP A 227 -4.11 43.90 2.56
CA ASP A 227 -3.33 43.02 1.67
C ASP A 227 -2.09 42.41 2.36
N GLU A 228 -1.93 42.64 3.68
CA GLU A 228 -0.83 42.05 4.44
C GLU A 228 -1.28 40.79 5.17
N ILE A 229 -0.45 39.72 5.13
CA ILE A 229 -0.64 38.50 5.95
C ILE A 229 -0.17 38.83 7.39
N GLU A 230 -1.12 39.04 8.29
CA GLU A 230 -0.83 39.37 9.68
C GLU A 230 -0.42 38.15 10.50
N ARG A 231 -1.08 37.01 10.25
CA ARG A 231 -0.86 35.77 11.01
C ARG A 231 -1.17 34.53 10.19
N ILE A 232 -0.38 33.48 10.41
CA ILE A 232 -0.62 32.14 9.88
C ILE A 232 -0.69 31.17 11.05
N THR A 233 -1.76 30.39 11.17
CA THR A 233 -1.92 29.39 12.24
C THR A 233 -2.34 28.04 11.68
N THR A 234 -1.82 26.99 12.28
CA THR A 234 -2.30 25.62 12.07
C THR A 234 -3.32 25.30 13.15
N LEU A 235 -4.48 24.78 12.76
CA LEU A 235 -5.60 24.53 13.68
C LEU A 235 -6.35 23.25 13.36
N HIS A 236 -7.07 22.74 14.33
CA HIS A 236 -7.96 21.61 14.15
C HIS A 236 -9.22 22.02 13.40
N PRO A 237 -9.58 21.39 12.26
CA PRO A 237 -10.64 21.87 11.35
C PRO A 237 -12.04 21.84 11.98
N LEU A 238 -12.32 20.93 12.93
CA LEU A 238 -13.63 20.81 13.60
C LEU A 238 -13.75 21.68 14.82
N THR A 239 -12.74 21.72 15.69
CA THR A 239 -12.79 22.48 16.96
C THR A 239 -12.35 23.92 16.81
N GLY A 240 -11.56 24.23 15.77
CA GLY A 240 -10.93 25.54 15.59
C GLY A 240 -9.79 25.83 16.57
N GLU A 241 -9.37 24.84 17.36
CA GLU A 241 -8.26 24.96 18.32
C GLU A 241 -6.95 25.19 17.58
N ILE A 242 -6.23 26.26 17.98
CA ILE A 242 -4.95 26.62 17.40
C ILE A 242 -3.88 25.69 17.97
N ILE A 243 -3.17 24.99 17.09
CA ILE A 243 -2.09 24.07 17.44
C ILE A 243 -0.76 24.82 17.54
N ARG A 244 -0.48 25.67 16.55
CA ARG A 244 0.75 26.46 16.50
C ARG A 244 0.63 27.68 15.58
N ASP A 245 1.48 28.66 15.82
CA ASP A 245 1.72 29.79 14.94
C ASP A 245 2.86 29.46 13.96
N GLU A 246 2.71 29.86 12.70
CA GLU A 246 3.69 29.66 11.65
C GLU A 246 4.19 31.00 11.14
N SER A 247 5.49 31.15 10.94
CA SER A 247 6.07 32.34 10.31
C SER A 247 6.06 32.25 8.78
N GLU A 248 6.11 31.04 8.25
CA GLU A 248 6.11 30.72 6.83
C GLU A 248 5.46 29.37 6.59
N MET A 249 4.73 29.22 5.51
CA MET A 249 4.11 27.98 5.11
C MET A 249 4.07 27.84 3.59
N TYR A 250 4.09 26.59 3.12
CA TYR A 250 3.99 26.24 1.71
C TYR A 250 2.72 25.41 1.50
N ILE A 251 1.87 25.84 0.57
CA ILE A 251 0.68 25.07 0.17
C ILE A 251 0.95 24.47 -1.22
N PHE A 252 1.10 23.17 -1.26
CA PHE A 252 1.32 22.41 -2.49
C PHE A 252 0.01 22.15 -3.23
N PRO A 253 0.05 21.90 -4.56
CA PRO A 253 -1.15 21.62 -5.36
C PRO A 253 -1.99 20.45 -4.81
N ALA A 254 -3.31 20.55 -4.97
CA ALA A 254 -4.25 19.50 -4.60
C ALA A 254 -4.23 18.28 -5.55
N THR A 255 -3.44 18.32 -6.61
CA THR A 255 -3.24 17.21 -7.56
C THR A 255 -1.79 17.16 -8.00
N HIS A 256 -1.29 15.95 -8.27
CA HIS A 256 0.05 15.79 -8.85
C HIS A 256 0.13 16.20 -10.32
N TYR A 257 -1.00 16.34 -11.03
CA TYR A 257 -1.09 16.79 -12.42
C TYR A 257 -1.49 18.26 -12.52
N ALA A 258 -0.96 19.10 -11.66
CA ALA A 258 -1.17 20.54 -11.73
C ALA A 258 -0.45 21.12 -12.97
N ALA A 259 -1.20 21.76 -13.86
CA ALA A 259 -0.65 22.44 -15.03
C ALA A 259 -1.05 23.93 -15.01
N GLY A 260 -0.13 24.81 -15.40
CA GLY A 260 -0.44 26.20 -15.51
C GLY A 260 -1.13 26.61 -16.79
N PRO A 261 -1.63 27.85 -16.87
CA PRO A 261 -2.34 28.35 -18.04
C PRO A 261 -1.53 28.20 -19.33
N GLU A 262 -0.24 28.52 -19.31
CA GLU A 262 0.63 28.40 -20.48
C GLU A 262 0.89 26.96 -20.86
N THR A 263 1.19 26.12 -19.88
CA THR A 263 1.35 24.65 -20.07
C THR A 263 0.07 24.04 -20.63
N MET A 264 -1.08 24.41 -20.06
CA MET A 264 -2.39 23.92 -20.53
C MET A 264 -2.68 24.36 -21.96
N LYS A 265 -2.42 25.62 -22.29
CA LYS A 265 -2.64 26.13 -23.63
C LYS A 265 -1.78 25.44 -24.69
N ARG A 266 -0.49 25.20 -24.38
CA ARG A 266 0.41 24.42 -25.23
C ARG A 266 -0.09 22.99 -25.38
N ALA A 267 -0.38 22.31 -24.27
CA ALA A 267 -0.84 20.93 -24.27
C ALA A 267 -2.12 20.75 -25.10
N LEU A 268 -3.11 21.63 -24.98
CA LEU A 268 -4.34 21.57 -25.77
C LEU A 268 -4.06 21.69 -27.28
N ALA A 269 -3.17 22.58 -27.69
CA ALA A 269 -2.81 22.74 -29.12
C ALA A 269 -2.11 21.45 -29.66
N GLU A 270 -1.23 20.83 -28.88
CA GLU A 270 -0.56 19.59 -29.25
C GLU A 270 -1.53 18.39 -29.28
N ILE A 271 -2.44 18.29 -28.30
CA ILE A 271 -3.49 17.26 -28.26
C ILE A 271 -4.38 17.36 -29.49
N GLU A 272 -4.81 18.56 -29.86
CA GLU A 272 -5.64 18.80 -31.06
C GLU A 272 -4.92 18.37 -32.33
N ALA A 273 -3.65 18.72 -32.50
CA ALA A 273 -2.83 18.33 -33.64
C ALA A 273 -2.67 16.83 -33.76
N ASP A 274 -2.34 16.15 -32.65
CA ASP A 274 -2.19 14.69 -32.61
C ASP A 274 -3.53 13.98 -32.84
N MET A 275 -4.64 14.52 -32.34
CA MET A 275 -5.99 14.00 -32.60
C MET A 275 -6.32 14.05 -34.10
N GLU A 276 -6.14 15.20 -34.76
CA GLU A 276 -6.43 15.33 -36.21
C GLU A 276 -5.54 14.41 -37.04
N MET A 277 -4.28 14.30 -36.69
CA MET A 277 -3.36 13.36 -37.34
C MET A 277 -3.82 11.92 -37.23
N GLN A 278 -4.20 11.46 -36.03
CA GLN A 278 -4.66 10.09 -35.80
C GLN A 278 -6.03 9.82 -36.41
N VAL A 279 -6.96 10.77 -36.37
CA VAL A 279 -8.26 10.67 -37.03
C VAL A 279 -8.07 10.49 -38.56
N THR A 280 -7.25 11.36 -39.19
CA THR A 280 -6.92 11.27 -40.61
C THR A 280 -6.31 9.89 -40.96
N LYS A 281 -5.48 9.33 -40.09
CA LYS A 281 -4.91 8.00 -40.23
C LYS A 281 -5.98 6.90 -40.22
N PHE A 282 -6.92 6.97 -39.29
CA PHE A 282 -8.04 6.04 -39.22
C PHE A 282 -8.97 6.13 -40.44
N GLU A 283 -9.30 7.34 -40.89
CA GLU A 283 -10.12 7.57 -42.08
C GLU A 283 -9.46 6.96 -43.35
N LYS A 284 -8.15 7.17 -43.54
CA LYS A 284 -7.39 6.56 -44.63
C LYS A 284 -7.36 5.02 -44.58
N GLN A 285 -7.50 4.45 -43.39
CA GLN A 285 -7.58 3.00 -43.16
C GLN A 285 -9.02 2.46 -43.26
N GLY A 286 -10.03 3.31 -43.53
CA GLY A 286 -11.44 2.93 -43.53
C GLY A 286 -12.05 2.67 -42.15
N LYS A 287 -11.35 3.01 -41.07
CA LYS A 287 -11.78 2.87 -39.67
C LYS A 287 -12.57 4.11 -39.22
N LEU A 288 -13.78 4.29 -39.81
CA LEU A 288 -14.58 5.49 -39.57
C LEU A 288 -15.15 5.58 -38.17
N ILE A 289 -15.49 4.44 -37.54
CA ILE A 289 -16.02 4.37 -36.18
C ILE A 289 -14.93 4.78 -35.17
N GLU A 290 -13.73 4.26 -35.34
CA GLU A 290 -12.58 4.57 -34.51
C GLU A 290 -12.20 6.07 -34.63
N ALA A 291 -12.26 6.61 -35.85
CA ALA A 291 -12.02 8.03 -36.11
C ALA A 291 -13.03 8.91 -35.38
N GLN A 292 -14.32 8.61 -35.51
CA GLN A 292 -15.39 9.37 -34.84
C GLN A 292 -15.30 9.26 -33.32
N ARG A 293 -15.08 8.06 -32.80
CA ARG A 293 -14.95 7.78 -31.35
C ARG A 293 -13.80 8.60 -30.75
N LEU A 294 -12.64 8.56 -31.39
CA LEU A 294 -11.47 9.29 -30.93
C LEU A 294 -11.72 10.81 -30.92
N ARG A 295 -12.28 11.34 -32.01
CA ARG A 295 -12.59 12.79 -32.10
C ARG A 295 -13.55 13.20 -31.00
N MET A 296 -14.67 12.51 -30.82
CA MET A 296 -15.66 12.86 -29.79
C MET A 296 -15.07 12.85 -28.40
N ARG A 297 -14.34 11.81 -28.03
CA ARG A 297 -13.75 11.68 -26.68
C ARG A 297 -12.70 12.74 -26.45
N THR A 298 -11.78 12.92 -27.37
CA THR A 298 -10.67 13.86 -27.19
C THR A 298 -11.16 15.31 -27.14
N THR A 299 -12.14 15.68 -27.99
CA THR A 299 -12.75 17.02 -27.97
C THR A 299 -13.41 17.29 -26.62
N PHE A 300 -14.20 16.34 -26.10
CA PHE A 300 -14.81 16.47 -24.78
C PHE A 300 -13.77 16.64 -23.66
N ASP A 301 -12.72 15.82 -23.66
CA ASP A 301 -11.66 15.90 -22.65
C ASP A 301 -10.93 17.27 -22.73
N MET A 302 -10.69 17.79 -23.95
CA MET A 302 -10.09 19.13 -24.16
C MET A 302 -10.98 20.27 -23.65
N GLU A 303 -12.29 20.21 -23.88
CA GLU A 303 -13.24 21.20 -23.36
C GLU A 303 -13.23 21.23 -21.82
N MET A 304 -13.21 20.06 -21.19
CA MET A 304 -13.11 19.92 -19.73
C MET A 304 -11.80 20.51 -19.21
N MET A 305 -10.67 20.18 -19.84
CA MET A 305 -9.36 20.74 -19.46
C MET A 305 -9.30 22.25 -19.62
N GLN A 306 -9.91 22.81 -20.69
CA GLN A 306 -9.94 24.24 -20.93
C GLN A 306 -10.79 25.00 -19.90
N GLN A 307 -11.92 24.42 -19.48
CA GLN A 307 -12.87 25.07 -18.58
C GLN A 307 -12.52 24.88 -17.10
N LEU A 308 -12.10 23.68 -16.73
CA LEU A 308 -11.90 23.26 -15.33
C LEU A 308 -10.42 23.06 -14.98
N GLY A 309 -9.51 23.07 -15.95
CA GLY A 309 -8.12 22.71 -15.75
C GLY A 309 -7.89 21.20 -15.52
N PHE A 310 -8.94 20.38 -15.70
CA PHE A 310 -8.92 18.96 -15.41
C PHE A 310 -9.94 18.19 -16.26
N CYS A 311 -9.66 16.91 -16.59
CA CYS A 311 -10.63 15.97 -17.14
C CYS A 311 -10.48 14.59 -16.51
N SER A 312 -11.53 13.76 -16.58
CA SER A 312 -11.44 12.36 -16.17
C SER A 312 -10.48 11.58 -17.07
N GLY A 313 -9.40 11.03 -16.50
CA GLY A 313 -8.34 10.37 -17.25
C GLY A 313 -7.27 11.32 -17.78
N ILE A 314 -7.09 12.49 -17.15
CA ILE A 314 -6.05 13.49 -17.50
C ILE A 314 -4.65 12.88 -17.59
N GLU A 315 -4.40 11.79 -16.86
CA GLU A 315 -3.15 11.04 -16.91
C GLU A 315 -2.81 10.51 -18.32
N ASN A 316 -3.81 10.28 -19.17
CA ASN A 316 -3.58 9.85 -20.56
C ASN A 316 -2.98 10.96 -21.44
N TYR A 317 -3.02 12.20 -20.96
CA TYR A 317 -2.47 13.39 -21.58
C TYR A 317 -1.19 13.90 -20.87
N SER A 318 -0.67 13.15 -19.89
CA SER A 318 0.49 13.55 -19.07
C SER A 318 1.72 13.90 -19.91
N ARG A 319 1.93 13.24 -21.04
CA ARG A 319 3.05 13.55 -21.94
C ARG A 319 3.06 15.02 -22.38
N TYR A 320 1.89 15.56 -22.76
CA TYR A 320 1.76 16.97 -23.18
C TYR A 320 1.88 17.93 -22.00
N LEU A 321 1.36 17.55 -20.84
CA LEU A 321 1.44 18.36 -19.62
C LEU A 321 2.88 18.46 -19.10
N ASP A 322 3.63 17.38 -19.21
CA ASP A 322 5.03 17.29 -18.77
C ASP A 322 6.05 17.71 -19.85
N ASP A 323 5.61 18.11 -21.05
CA ASP A 323 6.47 18.46 -22.19
C ASP A 323 7.49 17.37 -22.55
N ARG A 324 7.01 16.12 -22.61
CA ARG A 324 7.85 14.95 -22.86
C ARG A 324 7.77 14.49 -24.30
N GLU A 325 8.90 14.01 -24.81
CA GLU A 325 8.95 13.36 -26.12
C GLU A 325 8.14 12.05 -26.16
N PRO A 326 7.53 11.69 -27.31
CA PRO A 326 6.84 10.43 -27.48
C PRO A 326 7.72 9.23 -27.09
N GLY A 327 7.18 8.29 -26.30
CA GLY A 327 7.86 7.09 -25.84
C GLY A 327 8.80 7.28 -24.65
N SER A 328 9.00 8.52 -24.20
CA SER A 328 9.84 8.81 -23.04
C SER A 328 9.22 8.25 -21.74
N ALA A 329 10.09 7.99 -20.75
CA ALA A 329 9.65 7.54 -19.45
C ALA A 329 8.89 8.64 -18.69
N PRO A 330 7.77 8.33 -18.01
CA PRO A 330 7.05 9.30 -17.22
C PRO A 330 7.82 9.67 -15.95
N ASN A 331 7.52 10.85 -15.38
CA ASN A 331 7.92 11.15 -14.02
C ASN A 331 7.15 10.26 -13.03
N CYS A 332 7.80 9.87 -11.95
CA CYS A 332 7.22 9.00 -10.93
C CYS A 332 7.71 9.42 -9.53
N LEU A 333 7.34 8.69 -8.50
CA LEU A 333 7.77 9.00 -7.12
C LEU A 333 9.29 9.10 -6.98
N LEU A 334 10.05 8.31 -7.74
CA LEU A 334 11.51 8.31 -7.68
C LEU A 334 12.14 9.67 -8.03
N ASP A 335 11.44 10.46 -8.87
CA ASP A 335 11.90 11.79 -9.29
C ASP A 335 11.73 12.86 -8.20
N TYR A 336 10.95 12.58 -7.13
CA TYR A 336 10.80 13.45 -5.96
C TYR A 336 11.90 13.26 -4.91
N PHE A 337 12.59 12.11 -4.94
CA PHE A 337 13.70 11.84 -4.02
C PHE A 337 14.95 12.69 -4.33
N PRO A 338 15.76 13.03 -3.30
CA PRO A 338 17.11 13.58 -3.53
C PRO A 338 18.02 12.52 -4.20
N GLU A 339 19.17 12.97 -4.71
CA GLU A 339 20.06 12.08 -5.49
C GLU A 339 20.64 10.91 -4.72
N ASP A 340 20.90 11.12 -3.46
CA ASP A 340 21.60 10.21 -2.58
C ASP A 340 20.70 9.24 -1.82
N PHE A 341 19.44 9.09 -2.24
CA PHE A 341 18.52 8.19 -1.55
C PHE A 341 18.94 6.71 -1.69
N LEU A 342 18.64 5.95 -0.64
CA LEU A 342 18.83 4.51 -0.61
C LEU A 342 17.55 3.80 -1.05
N VAL A 343 17.68 2.70 -1.77
CA VAL A 343 16.55 1.81 -2.08
C VAL A 343 16.72 0.49 -1.33
N VAL A 344 15.71 0.12 -0.58
CA VAL A 344 15.61 -1.19 0.07
C VAL A 344 14.47 -1.96 -0.61
N ILE A 345 14.75 -3.12 -1.15
CA ILE A 345 13.78 -3.96 -1.85
C ILE A 345 13.49 -5.18 -0.98
N ASP A 346 12.37 -5.14 -0.28
CA ASP A 346 11.97 -6.24 0.60
C ASP A 346 11.29 -7.36 -0.20
N GLU A 347 11.48 -8.59 0.28
CA GLU A 347 11.09 -9.82 -0.43
C GLU A 347 11.49 -9.74 -1.93
N SER A 348 12.76 -9.42 -2.16
CA SER A 348 13.30 -9.04 -3.48
C SER A 348 13.07 -10.12 -4.54
N HIS A 349 13.06 -11.40 -4.16
CA HIS A 349 12.75 -12.53 -5.03
C HIS A 349 11.34 -12.46 -5.67
N VAL A 350 10.42 -11.66 -5.10
CA VAL A 350 9.10 -11.37 -5.65
C VAL A 350 9.03 -9.95 -6.21
N THR A 351 9.56 -8.98 -5.47
CA THR A 351 9.43 -7.55 -5.79
C THR A 351 10.19 -7.18 -7.07
N VAL A 352 11.39 -7.71 -7.28
CA VAL A 352 12.19 -7.44 -8.51
C VAL A 352 11.50 -7.96 -9.77
N PRO A 353 11.05 -9.24 -9.85
CA PRO A 353 10.27 -9.70 -10.99
C PRO A 353 8.98 -8.91 -11.22
N GLN A 354 8.30 -8.47 -10.14
CA GLN A 354 7.09 -7.67 -10.24
C GLN A 354 7.36 -6.32 -10.92
N ILE A 355 8.42 -5.60 -10.53
CA ILE A 355 8.83 -4.35 -11.18
C ILE A 355 9.05 -4.59 -12.68
N GLY A 356 9.73 -5.67 -13.04
CA GLY A 356 10.02 -6.03 -14.44
C GLY A 356 8.77 -6.34 -15.27
N ALA A 357 7.74 -6.91 -14.66
CA ALA A 357 6.54 -7.36 -15.38
C ALA A 357 5.46 -6.27 -15.59
N MET A 358 5.52 -5.16 -14.83
CA MET A 358 4.43 -4.17 -14.82
C MET A 358 4.22 -3.48 -16.17
N TYR A 359 5.28 -3.19 -16.90
CA TYR A 359 5.22 -2.47 -18.18
C TYR A 359 4.42 -3.21 -19.25
N GLU A 360 4.70 -4.49 -19.48
CA GLU A 360 4.09 -5.25 -20.58
C GLU A 360 2.57 -5.44 -20.40
N GLY A 361 2.13 -5.66 -19.17
CA GLY A 361 0.70 -5.77 -18.86
C GLY A 361 -0.08 -4.50 -19.18
N ASP A 362 0.44 -3.34 -18.79
CA ASP A 362 -0.16 -2.05 -19.07
C ASP A 362 -0.11 -1.70 -20.56
N ALA A 363 1.03 -1.90 -21.20
CA ALA A 363 1.24 -1.61 -22.62
C ALA A 363 0.31 -2.42 -23.54
N SER A 364 0.11 -3.71 -23.25
CA SER A 364 -0.80 -4.58 -24.04
C SER A 364 -2.23 -4.06 -24.03
N ARG A 365 -2.75 -3.73 -22.86
CA ARG A 365 -4.10 -3.17 -22.66
C ARG A 365 -4.28 -1.84 -23.41
N LYS A 366 -3.37 -0.90 -23.21
CA LYS A 366 -3.44 0.44 -23.83
C LYS A 366 -3.27 0.41 -25.34
N ARG A 367 -2.45 -0.49 -25.88
CA ARG A 367 -2.31 -0.69 -27.33
C ARG A 367 -3.66 -0.99 -27.96
N THR A 368 -4.45 -1.89 -27.38
CA THR A 368 -5.78 -2.21 -27.86
C THR A 368 -6.72 -0.99 -27.83
N LEU A 369 -6.70 -0.18 -26.77
CA LEU A 369 -7.49 1.05 -26.68
C LEU A 369 -7.12 2.07 -27.77
N VAL A 370 -5.84 2.24 -28.06
CA VAL A 370 -5.34 3.13 -29.10
C VAL A 370 -5.69 2.62 -30.49
N GLU A 371 -5.52 1.33 -30.79
CA GLU A 371 -5.82 0.71 -32.08
C GLU A 371 -7.30 0.78 -32.45
N HIS A 372 -8.19 0.85 -31.46
CA HIS A 372 -9.64 0.93 -31.65
C HIS A 372 -10.24 2.32 -31.36
N GLY A 373 -9.41 3.37 -31.30
CA GLY A 373 -9.86 4.76 -31.24
C GLY A 373 -10.46 5.20 -29.89
N PHE A 374 -10.22 4.49 -28.81
CA PHE A 374 -10.66 4.91 -27.47
C PHE A 374 -9.71 5.93 -26.83
N ARG A 375 -8.42 5.87 -27.18
CA ARG A 375 -7.40 6.79 -26.67
C ARG A 375 -6.43 7.21 -27.75
N LEU A 376 -5.83 8.41 -27.57
CA LEU A 376 -4.70 8.86 -28.38
C LEU A 376 -3.46 8.00 -28.14
N PRO A 377 -2.50 7.93 -29.07
CA PRO A 377 -1.23 7.25 -28.87
C PRO A 377 -0.47 7.70 -27.62
N SER A 378 -0.64 8.96 -27.18
CA SER A 378 -0.05 9.51 -25.95
C SER A 378 -0.43 8.75 -24.68
N ALA A 379 -1.57 8.05 -24.67
CA ALA A 379 -1.96 7.21 -23.54
C ALA A 379 -0.94 6.08 -23.27
N MET A 380 -0.17 5.66 -24.29
CA MET A 380 0.91 4.69 -24.14
C MET A 380 2.08 5.24 -23.30
N ASP A 381 2.23 6.57 -23.19
CA ASP A 381 3.31 7.24 -22.48
C ASP A 381 2.97 7.50 -21.00
N ASN A 382 1.72 7.33 -20.61
CA ASN A 382 1.31 7.21 -19.21
C ASN A 382 1.42 5.73 -18.78
N ARG A 383 2.55 5.32 -18.33
CA ARG A 383 2.91 3.92 -18.11
C ARG A 383 3.83 3.74 -16.90
N PRO A 384 3.94 2.54 -16.33
CA PRO A 384 5.02 2.28 -15.38
C PRO A 384 6.39 2.36 -16.09
N LEU A 385 7.41 2.58 -15.28
CA LEU A 385 8.78 2.50 -15.77
C LEU A 385 9.08 1.09 -16.30
N LYS A 386 9.88 1.00 -17.36
CA LYS A 386 10.55 -0.24 -17.72
C LYS A 386 11.64 -0.55 -16.70
N PHE A 387 11.99 -1.81 -16.53
CA PHE A 387 13.01 -2.20 -15.57
C PHE A 387 14.38 -1.50 -15.75
N PRO A 388 14.91 -1.34 -16.96
CA PRO A 388 16.12 -0.52 -17.17
C PRO A 388 15.95 0.95 -16.74
N GLU A 389 14.79 1.57 -17.03
CA GLU A 389 14.50 2.94 -16.65
C GLU A 389 14.38 3.12 -15.11
N PHE A 390 13.89 2.08 -14.42
CA PHE A 390 13.92 2.02 -12.97
C PHE A 390 15.36 2.00 -12.45
N LEU A 391 16.21 1.14 -13.01
CA LEU A 391 17.62 1.03 -12.61
C LEU A 391 18.42 2.32 -12.84
N GLU A 392 18.10 3.07 -13.89
CA GLU A 392 18.73 4.37 -14.18
C GLU A 392 18.39 5.45 -13.13
N ARG A 393 17.21 5.35 -12.49
CA ARG A 393 16.73 6.34 -11.51
C ARG A 393 17.13 6.03 -10.09
N VAL A 394 17.47 4.78 -9.78
CA VAL A 394 17.86 4.34 -8.45
C VAL A 394 19.37 4.18 -8.36
N GLY A 395 19.92 4.64 -7.24
CA GLY A 395 21.33 4.46 -6.92
C GLY A 395 21.58 3.10 -6.27
N GLN A 396 22.15 3.14 -5.07
CA GLN A 396 22.48 1.96 -4.27
C GLN A 396 21.22 1.23 -3.77
N LYS A 397 21.26 -0.11 -3.85
CA LYS A 397 20.12 -0.98 -3.53
C LYS A 397 20.54 -2.05 -2.53
N VAL A 398 19.68 -2.26 -1.53
CA VAL A 398 19.76 -3.37 -0.59
C VAL A 398 18.58 -4.32 -0.87
N TYR A 399 18.87 -5.54 -1.22
CA TYR A 399 17.89 -6.58 -1.45
C TYR A 399 17.72 -7.42 -0.19
N LEU A 400 16.52 -7.46 0.35
CA LEU A 400 16.18 -8.26 1.53
C LEU A 400 15.38 -9.49 1.10
N SER A 401 15.86 -10.68 1.43
CA SER A 401 15.11 -11.91 1.19
C SER A 401 15.62 -13.06 2.04
N ALA A 402 14.73 -13.97 2.44
CA ALA A 402 15.11 -15.26 2.99
C ALA A 402 15.59 -16.24 1.88
N THR A 403 15.26 -15.94 0.63
CA THR A 403 15.53 -16.74 -0.56
C THR A 403 15.84 -15.79 -1.74
N PRO A 404 17.01 -15.09 -1.76
CA PRO A 404 17.35 -14.17 -2.82
C PRO A 404 17.21 -14.81 -4.21
N GLY A 405 16.69 -14.03 -5.16
CA GLY A 405 16.50 -14.48 -6.54
C GLY A 405 17.79 -14.51 -7.34
N LYS A 406 17.69 -15.06 -8.55
CA LYS A 406 18.84 -15.19 -9.45
C LYS A 406 19.42 -13.83 -9.83
N TYR A 407 18.56 -12.82 -10.07
CA TYR A 407 18.98 -11.48 -10.47
C TYR A 407 19.89 -10.83 -9.40
N GLU A 408 19.49 -10.83 -8.15
CA GLU A 408 20.22 -10.20 -7.04
C GLU A 408 21.56 -10.89 -6.82
N LEU A 409 21.56 -12.23 -6.86
CA LEU A 409 22.77 -13.01 -6.70
C LEU A 409 23.76 -12.82 -7.86
N GLU A 410 23.28 -12.68 -9.09
CA GLU A 410 24.13 -12.34 -10.24
C GLU A 410 24.75 -10.95 -10.09
N LYS A 411 23.99 -9.96 -9.56
CA LYS A 411 24.49 -8.60 -9.35
C LYS A 411 25.58 -8.51 -8.29
N THR A 412 25.53 -9.36 -7.27
CA THR A 412 26.52 -9.40 -6.17
C THR A 412 27.58 -10.48 -6.35
N GLY A 413 27.62 -11.16 -7.51
CA GLY A 413 28.55 -12.29 -7.72
C GLY A 413 28.33 -13.46 -6.76
N GLY A 414 27.13 -13.58 -6.21
CA GLY A 414 26.77 -14.58 -5.21
C GLY A 414 27.10 -14.19 -3.75
N GLU A 415 27.70 -13.02 -3.55
CA GLU A 415 27.98 -12.54 -2.19
C GLU A 415 26.71 -12.06 -1.49
N VAL A 416 26.55 -12.47 -0.23
CA VAL A 416 25.42 -12.10 0.61
C VAL A 416 25.89 -11.76 2.03
N VAL A 417 25.20 -10.83 2.67
CA VAL A 417 25.29 -10.63 4.11
C VAL A 417 24.24 -11.54 4.77
N GLU A 418 24.65 -12.41 5.68
CA GLU A 418 23.73 -13.34 6.33
C GLU A 418 23.14 -12.79 7.63
N GLN A 419 21.85 -12.99 7.80
CA GLN A 419 21.13 -12.75 9.07
C GLN A 419 20.20 -13.93 9.34
N VAL A 420 20.72 -14.96 10.01
CA VAL A 420 20.03 -16.23 10.25
C VAL A 420 19.60 -16.36 11.70
N ILE A 421 20.38 -15.84 12.64
CA ILE A 421 20.10 -15.94 14.08
C ILE A 421 18.93 -15.02 14.47
N ARG A 422 17.94 -15.62 15.12
CA ARG A 422 16.84 -14.90 15.75
C ARG A 422 17.21 -14.51 17.17
N PRO A 423 17.21 -13.22 17.54
CA PRO A 423 17.49 -12.80 18.92
C PRO A 423 16.58 -13.44 19.97
N THR A 424 15.36 -13.82 19.59
CA THR A 424 14.38 -14.50 20.43
C THR A 424 14.74 -15.97 20.75
N GLY A 425 15.78 -16.51 20.13
CA GLY A 425 16.17 -17.92 20.27
C GLY A 425 15.30 -18.92 19.50
N LEU A 426 14.26 -18.45 18.80
CA LEU A 426 13.37 -19.32 18.03
C LEU A 426 14.12 -20.09 16.94
N VAL A 427 13.96 -21.39 16.94
CA VAL A 427 14.65 -22.31 16.03
C VAL A 427 13.78 -22.56 14.80
N ASP A 428 14.38 -22.75 13.62
CA ASP A 428 13.63 -23.19 12.44
C ASP A 428 12.89 -24.50 12.72
N PRO A 429 11.69 -24.69 12.11
CA PRO A 429 10.83 -25.82 12.43
C PRO A 429 11.48 -27.16 12.05
N LYS A 430 11.11 -28.21 12.78
CA LYS A 430 11.49 -29.58 12.43
C LYS A 430 10.69 -30.02 11.19
N ILE A 431 11.37 -30.53 10.18
CA ILE A 431 10.73 -31.10 9.00
C ILE A 431 10.54 -32.61 9.19
N VAL A 432 9.31 -33.09 8.97
CA VAL A 432 8.94 -34.50 9.03
C VAL A 432 8.41 -34.93 7.67
N LEU A 433 9.05 -35.94 7.07
CA LEU A 433 8.60 -36.55 5.84
C LEU A 433 7.57 -37.65 6.16
N LYS A 434 6.44 -37.61 5.49
CA LYS A 434 5.34 -38.57 5.67
C LYS A 434 4.89 -39.07 4.29
N PRO A 435 4.37 -40.34 4.21
CA PRO A 435 3.91 -40.89 2.93
C PRO A 435 2.66 -40.17 2.42
N VAL A 436 2.49 -40.09 1.09
CA VAL A 436 1.29 -39.50 0.45
C VAL A 436 0.06 -40.36 0.76
N ARG A 437 0.22 -41.68 0.79
CA ARG A 437 -0.88 -42.56 1.12
C ARG A 437 -1.37 -42.34 2.55
N GLY A 438 -2.64 -41.98 2.71
CA GLY A 438 -3.24 -41.70 4.02
C GLY A 438 -2.94 -40.28 4.54
N GLN A 439 -2.41 -39.38 3.70
CA GLN A 439 -2.03 -38.02 4.11
C GLN A 439 -3.19 -37.22 4.73
N ILE A 440 -4.44 -37.46 4.29
CA ILE A 440 -5.61 -36.71 4.79
C ILE A 440 -6.02 -37.20 6.19
N ASP A 441 -5.96 -38.51 6.44
CA ASP A 441 -6.30 -39.06 7.73
C ASP A 441 -5.23 -38.70 8.80
N ASP A 442 -3.96 -38.73 8.40
CA ASP A 442 -2.85 -38.31 9.27
C ASP A 442 -2.95 -36.78 9.55
N LEU A 443 -3.24 -35.96 8.52
CA LEU A 443 -3.47 -34.53 8.68
C LEU A 443 -4.60 -34.25 9.67
N LEU A 444 -5.73 -34.96 9.58
CA LEU A 444 -6.87 -34.80 10.49
C LEU A 444 -6.47 -35.10 11.94
N GLY A 445 -5.68 -36.16 12.15
CA GLY A 445 -5.14 -36.47 13.47
C GLY A 445 -4.26 -35.36 14.06
N GLU A 446 -3.37 -34.80 13.23
CA GLU A 446 -2.48 -33.71 13.62
C GLU A 446 -3.24 -32.41 13.89
N ILE A 447 -4.28 -32.10 13.08
CA ILE A 447 -5.14 -30.93 13.29
C ILE A 447 -5.81 -31.01 14.67
N ASN A 448 -6.39 -32.16 15.01
CA ASN A 448 -7.06 -32.34 16.30
C ASN A 448 -6.09 -32.15 17.49
N LEU A 449 -4.88 -32.71 17.39
CA LEU A 449 -3.84 -32.54 18.42
C LEU A 449 -3.43 -31.07 18.61
N ARG A 450 -3.36 -30.29 17.53
CA ARG A 450 -3.02 -28.84 17.60
C ARG A 450 -4.19 -28.01 18.10
N ALA A 451 -5.41 -28.32 17.67
CA ALA A 451 -6.62 -27.66 18.15
C ALA A 451 -6.83 -27.82 19.66
N GLU A 452 -6.57 -29.00 20.21
CA GLU A 452 -6.61 -29.27 21.67
C GLU A 452 -5.62 -28.38 22.45
N ARG A 453 -4.48 -28.02 21.84
CA ARG A 453 -3.45 -27.15 22.42
C ARG A 453 -3.71 -25.65 22.12
N ASN A 454 -4.83 -25.33 21.48
CA ASN A 454 -5.15 -23.98 21.01
C ASN A 454 -4.09 -23.40 20.03
N GLU A 455 -3.48 -24.27 19.23
CA GLU A 455 -2.51 -23.95 18.19
C GLU A 455 -3.21 -23.93 16.82
N ARG A 456 -2.57 -23.32 15.82
CA ARG A 456 -3.14 -23.16 14.46
C ARG A 456 -2.35 -23.98 13.45
N VAL A 457 -3.03 -24.39 12.38
CA VAL A 457 -2.48 -25.21 11.29
C VAL A 457 -2.66 -24.51 9.96
N LEU A 458 -1.58 -24.46 9.17
CA LEU A 458 -1.63 -24.07 7.77
C LEU A 458 -1.51 -25.30 6.88
N VAL A 459 -2.34 -25.40 5.85
CA VAL A 459 -2.30 -26.50 4.89
C VAL A 459 -2.16 -25.96 3.47
N THR A 460 -1.14 -26.42 2.76
CA THR A 460 -0.92 -26.02 1.35
C THR A 460 -1.28 -27.16 0.40
N THR A 461 -2.10 -26.84 -0.60
CA THR A 461 -2.51 -27.73 -1.67
C THR A 461 -1.96 -27.29 -3.03
N LEU A 462 -2.11 -28.11 -4.07
CA LEU A 462 -1.63 -27.80 -5.43
C LEU A 462 -2.68 -27.11 -6.28
N THR A 463 -3.97 -27.36 -6.02
CA THR A 463 -5.05 -26.84 -6.85
C THR A 463 -6.19 -26.24 -6.01
N LYS A 464 -6.94 -25.31 -6.62
CA LYS A 464 -8.15 -24.71 -6.03
C LYS A 464 -9.16 -25.78 -5.63
N LYS A 465 -9.44 -26.70 -6.54
CA LYS A 465 -10.38 -27.80 -6.30
C LYS A 465 -9.96 -28.67 -5.10
N MET A 466 -8.70 -29.04 -5.02
CA MET A 466 -8.20 -29.82 -3.88
C MET A 466 -8.35 -29.08 -2.55
N ALA A 467 -8.15 -27.76 -2.54
CA ALA A 467 -8.34 -26.95 -1.35
C ALA A 467 -9.82 -26.87 -0.95
N GLU A 468 -10.71 -26.71 -1.91
CA GLU A 468 -12.17 -26.69 -1.71
C GLU A 468 -12.66 -28.04 -1.19
N ASP A 469 -12.34 -29.13 -1.88
CA ASP A 469 -12.74 -30.49 -1.50
C ASP A 469 -12.22 -30.86 -0.08
N LEU A 470 -10.98 -30.47 0.25
CA LEU A 470 -10.41 -30.70 1.58
C LEU A 470 -11.09 -29.85 2.66
N THR A 471 -11.46 -28.62 2.33
CA THR A 471 -12.18 -27.74 3.27
C THR A 471 -13.54 -28.33 3.60
N GLU A 472 -14.31 -28.75 2.60
CA GLU A 472 -15.61 -29.41 2.78
C GLU A 472 -15.50 -30.68 3.61
N TYR A 473 -14.54 -31.55 3.28
CA TYR A 473 -14.26 -32.78 4.03
C TYR A 473 -13.95 -32.54 5.51
N LEU A 474 -13.14 -31.53 5.84
CA LEU A 474 -12.79 -31.17 7.22
C LEU A 474 -13.99 -30.54 7.95
N GLN A 475 -14.81 -29.74 7.27
CA GLN A 475 -16.05 -29.17 7.84
C GLN A 475 -17.06 -30.25 8.21
N GLU A 476 -17.27 -31.26 7.37
CA GLU A 476 -18.12 -32.42 7.66
C GLU A 476 -17.66 -33.17 8.94
N ARG A 477 -16.36 -33.13 9.26
CA ARG A 477 -15.77 -33.68 10.48
C ARG A 477 -15.74 -32.69 11.64
N LYS A 478 -16.44 -31.58 11.55
CA LYS A 478 -16.56 -30.53 12.58
C LYS A 478 -15.25 -29.83 12.92
N VAL A 479 -14.27 -29.84 12.01
CA VAL A 479 -13.05 -29.04 12.14
C VAL A 479 -13.38 -27.59 11.80
N ARG A 480 -12.93 -26.66 12.63
CA ARG A 480 -13.05 -25.22 12.35
C ARG A 480 -12.00 -24.82 11.31
N VAL A 481 -12.39 -24.78 10.05
CA VAL A 481 -11.51 -24.57 8.90
C VAL A 481 -12.03 -23.45 7.99
N ARG A 482 -11.10 -22.71 7.40
CA ARG A 482 -11.36 -21.74 6.32
C ARG A 482 -10.45 -22.01 5.13
N TYR A 483 -10.93 -21.58 3.96
CA TYR A 483 -10.19 -21.63 2.71
C TYR A 483 -9.85 -20.22 2.24
N LEU A 484 -8.59 -20.02 1.84
CA LEU A 484 -8.09 -18.78 1.27
C LEU A 484 -7.82 -18.96 -0.22
N HIS A 485 -8.66 -18.37 -1.06
CA HIS A 485 -8.51 -18.43 -2.52
C HIS A 485 -8.01 -17.10 -3.11
N SER A 486 -7.57 -17.14 -4.37
CA SER A 486 -6.96 -16.00 -5.05
C SER A 486 -7.91 -14.84 -5.34
N GLU A 487 -9.22 -15.08 -5.30
CA GLU A 487 -10.28 -14.12 -5.60
C GLU A 487 -10.80 -13.38 -4.36
N VAL A 488 -10.32 -13.75 -3.17
CA VAL A 488 -10.63 -13.02 -1.93
C VAL A 488 -9.95 -11.67 -1.98
N ASP A 489 -10.71 -10.60 -1.79
CA ASP A 489 -10.18 -9.24 -1.74
C ASP A 489 -9.20 -9.04 -0.57
N THR A 490 -8.41 -7.97 -0.65
CA THR A 490 -7.33 -7.74 0.33
C THR A 490 -7.85 -7.53 1.75
N LEU A 491 -8.98 -6.85 1.93
CA LEU A 491 -9.56 -6.58 3.26
C LEU A 491 -10.08 -7.88 3.89
N ARG A 492 -10.86 -8.66 3.15
CA ARG A 492 -11.39 -9.95 3.63
C ARG A 492 -10.27 -10.93 3.96
N ARG A 493 -9.16 -10.87 3.21
CA ARG A 493 -7.98 -11.69 3.47
C ARG A 493 -7.31 -11.32 4.80
N VAL A 494 -7.15 -10.03 5.09
CA VAL A 494 -6.64 -9.55 6.39
C VAL A 494 -7.55 -9.99 7.53
N GLU A 495 -8.86 -9.90 7.35
CA GLU A 495 -9.84 -10.38 8.35
C GLU A 495 -9.69 -11.89 8.61
N LEU A 496 -9.63 -12.72 7.54
CA LEU A 496 -9.45 -14.18 7.69
C LEU A 496 -8.21 -14.52 8.50
N LEU A 497 -7.12 -13.82 8.29
CA LEU A 497 -5.88 -14.07 9.04
C LEU A 497 -5.99 -13.61 10.49
N ARG A 498 -6.66 -12.49 10.73
CA ARG A 498 -6.98 -12.02 12.08
C ARG A 498 -7.88 -13.01 12.82
N GLU A 499 -8.92 -13.53 12.17
CA GLU A 499 -9.81 -14.57 12.70
C GLU A 499 -9.01 -15.84 13.07
N LEU A 500 -8.04 -16.27 12.24
CA LEU A 500 -7.13 -17.39 12.56
C LEU A 500 -6.34 -17.11 13.83
N ARG A 501 -5.73 -15.93 13.95
CA ARG A 501 -4.95 -15.53 15.11
C ARG A 501 -5.79 -15.45 16.38
N LEU A 502 -7.02 -14.96 16.29
CA LEU A 502 -7.98 -14.89 17.40
C LEU A 502 -8.52 -16.27 17.79
N GLY A 503 -8.37 -17.29 16.94
CA GLY A 503 -8.84 -18.64 17.21
C GLY A 503 -10.30 -18.88 16.89
N GLU A 504 -10.90 -18.05 16.05
CA GLU A 504 -12.24 -18.29 15.54
C GLU A 504 -12.31 -19.57 14.70
N TYR A 505 -11.18 -19.95 14.09
CA TYR A 505 -10.98 -21.25 13.46
C TYR A 505 -9.54 -21.73 13.64
N ASP A 506 -9.28 -23.03 13.41
CA ASP A 506 -8.00 -23.67 13.73
C ASP A 506 -7.13 -23.93 12.51
N VAL A 507 -7.74 -24.05 11.33
CA VAL A 507 -7.08 -24.48 10.10
C VAL A 507 -7.34 -23.50 8.97
N LEU A 508 -6.26 -23.05 8.33
CA LEU A 508 -6.33 -22.29 7.08
C LEU A 508 -5.75 -23.12 5.94
N ILE A 509 -6.56 -23.36 4.91
CA ILE A 509 -6.14 -24.09 3.70
C ILE A 509 -5.95 -23.07 2.57
N GLY A 510 -4.93 -23.26 1.75
CA GLY A 510 -4.72 -22.43 0.57
C GLY A 510 -3.72 -23.05 -0.40
N ILE A 511 -3.70 -22.52 -1.64
CA ILE A 511 -2.77 -22.95 -2.67
C ILE A 511 -1.41 -22.28 -2.47
N ASN A 512 -1.43 -20.98 -2.22
CA ASN A 512 -0.25 -20.16 -2.07
C ASN A 512 -0.42 -19.21 -0.88
N LEU A 513 -0.19 -19.72 0.30
CA LEU A 513 -0.22 -18.97 1.55
C LEU A 513 1.03 -18.09 1.76
N LEU A 514 1.92 -18.04 0.74
CA LEU A 514 3.24 -17.42 0.82
C LEU A 514 3.23 -15.92 0.55
N ARG A 515 2.26 -15.42 -0.23
CA ARG A 515 2.33 -14.07 -0.83
C ARG A 515 2.23 -12.92 0.16
N GLU A 516 2.06 -13.19 1.46
CA GLU A 516 1.48 -12.15 2.32
C GLU A 516 2.34 -11.67 3.47
N GLY A 517 3.62 -12.05 3.57
CA GLY A 517 4.52 -11.50 4.60
C GLY A 517 4.04 -11.67 6.06
N LEU A 518 3.04 -12.51 6.30
CA LEU A 518 2.27 -12.57 7.52
C LEU A 518 3.01 -13.18 8.68
N ASP A 519 2.89 -12.53 9.81
CA ASP A 519 3.42 -12.94 11.09
C ASP A 519 2.35 -13.71 11.86
N LEU A 520 2.45 -15.05 11.88
CA LEU A 520 1.48 -15.94 12.50
C LEU A 520 2.15 -16.78 13.61
N PRO A 521 2.47 -16.19 14.77
CA PRO A 521 3.15 -16.90 15.85
C PRO A 521 2.33 -18.05 16.47
N GLU A 522 1.01 -18.06 16.25
CA GLU A 522 0.09 -19.07 16.72
C GLU A 522 0.15 -20.37 15.88
N VAL A 523 0.75 -20.32 14.69
CA VAL A 523 0.88 -21.48 13.79
C VAL A 523 2.01 -22.37 14.24
N SER A 524 1.67 -23.57 14.73
CA SER A 524 2.62 -24.58 15.15
C SER A 524 2.86 -25.69 14.13
N LEU A 525 1.93 -25.88 13.17
CA LEU A 525 2.05 -26.86 12.11
C LEU A 525 1.80 -26.27 10.75
N VAL A 526 2.72 -26.55 9.82
CA VAL A 526 2.53 -26.34 8.39
C VAL A 526 2.54 -27.68 7.69
N SER A 527 1.44 -28.03 7.02
CA SER A 527 1.30 -29.26 6.26
C SER A 527 1.37 -28.99 4.77
N ILE A 528 2.31 -29.62 4.09
CA ILE A 528 2.53 -29.50 2.64
C ILE A 528 2.09 -30.80 1.99
N LEU A 529 0.92 -30.80 1.38
CA LEU A 529 0.37 -31.97 0.70
C LEU A 529 1.03 -32.15 -0.67
N ASP A 530 1.25 -33.39 -1.08
CA ASP A 530 1.87 -33.71 -2.39
C ASP A 530 3.15 -32.89 -2.63
N ALA A 531 4.06 -32.92 -1.65
CA ALA A 531 5.27 -32.09 -1.69
C ALA A 531 6.26 -32.52 -2.78
N ASP A 532 6.16 -33.75 -3.28
CA ASP A 532 6.98 -34.33 -4.36
C ASP A 532 6.50 -33.98 -5.77
N LYS A 533 5.38 -33.29 -5.91
CA LYS A 533 4.90 -32.85 -7.23
C LYS A 533 5.61 -31.56 -7.65
N GLU A 534 6.72 -31.73 -8.38
CA GLU A 534 7.53 -30.60 -8.83
C GLU A 534 6.73 -29.57 -9.62
N GLY A 535 7.03 -28.29 -9.41
CA GLY A 535 6.40 -27.17 -10.06
C GLY A 535 6.66 -25.87 -9.30
N PHE A 536 6.11 -24.76 -9.78
CA PHE A 536 6.31 -23.43 -9.18
C PHE A 536 5.97 -23.40 -7.68
N LEU A 537 4.88 -24.04 -7.26
CA LEU A 537 4.42 -24.07 -5.86
C LEU A 537 5.24 -25.03 -4.95
N ARG A 538 6.09 -25.85 -5.53
CA ARG A 538 6.95 -26.81 -4.84
C ARG A 538 8.42 -26.62 -5.20
N SER A 539 8.79 -25.44 -5.73
CA SER A 539 10.18 -25.05 -5.89
C SER A 539 10.88 -24.89 -4.53
N ALA A 540 12.19 -24.99 -4.51
CA ALA A 540 12.98 -24.82 -3.28
C ALA A 540 12.65 -23.51 -2.56
N THR A 541 12.55 -22.41 -3.30
CA THR A 541 12.14 -21.08 -2.79
C THR A 541 10.76 -21.13 -2.12
N SER A 542 9.76 -21.68 -2.81
CA SER A 542 8.39 -21.79 -2.28
C SER A 542 8.34 -22.66 -1.03
N LEU A 543 9.06 -23.77 -1.00
CA LEU A 543 9.14 -24.65 0.16
C LEU A 543 9.79 -23.95 1.37
N ILE A 544 10.95 -23.28 1.19
CA ILE A 544 11.62 -22.53 2.27
C ILE A 544 10.71 -21.43 2.83
N GLN A 545 10.00 -20.71 1.98
CA GLN A 545 9.06 -19.69 2.41
C GLN A 545 7.87 -20.27 3.19
N THR A 546 7.35 -21.41 2.77
CA THR A 546 6.27 -22.13 3.45
C THR A 546 6.72 -22.66 4.81
N ILE A 547 7.88 -23.29 4.87
CA ILE A 547 8.52 -23.77 6.09
C ILE A 547 8.69 -22.63 7.11
N GLY A 548 9.13 -21.46 6.63
CA GLY A 548 9.35 -20.28 7.44
C GLY A 548 8.10 -19.76 8.18
N ARG A 549 6.89 -20.17 7.77
CA ARG A 549 5.64 -19.80 8.49
C ARG A 549 5.53 -20.43 9.87
N ALA A 550 6.08 -21.63 10.07
CA ALA A 550 6.12 -22.28 11.38
C ALA A 550 7.33 -21.84 12.24
N ALA A 551 8.26 -21.08 11.70
CA ALA A 551 9.50 -20.69 12.39
C ALA A 551 9.32 -19.65 13.52
N ARG A 552 8.12 -19.16 13.74
CA ARG A 552 7.77 -18.19 14.78
C ARG A 552 7.12 -18.80 16.01
N ASN A 553 6.87 -20.10 15.95
CA ASN A 553 6.33 -20.88 17.06
C ASN A 553 7.43 -21.73 17.68
N VAL A 554 7.48 -21.79 19.01
CA VAL A 554 8.47 -22.62 19.77
C VAL A 554 8.32 -24.09 19.42
N SER A 555 7.09 -24.55 19.18
CA SER A 555 6.74 -25.95 18.83
C SER A 555 6.56 -26.13 17.33
N GLY A 556 7.16 -25.25 16.50
CA GLY A 556 6.96 -25.24 15.04
C GLY A 556 7.43 -26.55 14.37
N GLU A 557 6.53 -27.19 13.63
CA GLU A 557 6.80 -28.36 12.80
C GLU A 557 6.27 -28.18 11.39
N VAL A 558 6.91 -28.86 10.43
CA VAL A 558 6.46 -28.93 9.04
C VAL A 558 6.36 -30.39 8.63
N HIS A 559 5.17 -30.78 8.18
CA HIS A 559 4.94 -32.10 7.62
C HIS A 559 4.90 -32.00 6.10
N MET A 560 5.82 -32.70 5.43
CA MET A 560 5.85 -32.83 3.98
C MET A 560 5.36 -34.23 3.60
N TYR A 561 4.24 -34.30 2.93
CA TYR A 561 3.70 -35.55 2.41
C TYR A 561 4.27 -35.81 1.02
N ALA A 562 5.14 -36.81 0.93
CA ALA A 562 5.89 -37.14 -0.28
C ALA A 562 6.29 -38.64 -0.26
N ASP A 563 6.18 -39.29 -1.40
CA ASP A 563 6.69 -40.64 -1.59
C ASP A 563 8.16 -40.64 -2.02
N ASN A 564 8.62 -39.55 -2.66
CA ASN A 564 10.01 -39.33 -3.08
C ASN A 564 10.49 -37.95 -2.68
N VAL A 565 11.76 -37.85 -2.31
CA VAL A 565 12.40 -36.56 -2.04
C VAL A 565 12.93 -35.99 -3.37
N THR A 566 12.38 -34.84 -3.80
CA THR A 566 12.84 -34.15 -5.00
C THR A 566 14.05 -33.26 -4.71
N ASP A 567 14.75 -32.79 -5.75
CA ASP A 567 15.89 -31.86 -5.60
C ASP A 567 15.46 -30.55 -4.91
N SER A 568 14.26 -30.06 -5.19
CA SER A 568 13.69 -28.88 -4.55
C SER A 568 13.44 -29.10 -3.06
N MET A 569 12.88 -30.25 -2.71
CA MET A 569 12.69 -30.64 -1.30
C MET A 569 14.02 -30.78 -0.58
N GLN A 570 14.99 -31.46 -1.19
CA GLN A 570 16.31 -31.67 -0.57
C GLN A 570 17.00 -30.35 -0.25
N LYS A 571 17.01 -29.39 -1.21
CA LYS A 571 17.55 -28.05 -0.98
C LYS A 571 16.84 -27.31 0.16
N ALA A 572 15.53 -27.39 0.22
CA ALA A 572 14.74 -26.75 1.29
C ALA A 572 15.01 -27.39 2.67
N ILE A 573 15.12 -28.70 2.74
CA ILE A 573 15.43 -29.45 3.96
C ILE A 573 16.84 -29.11 4.43
N ASP A 574 17.83 -29.15 3.54
CA ASP A 574 19.23 -28.89 3.89
C ASP A 574 19.42 -27.47 4.40
N GLU A 575 18.84 -26.47 3.74
CA GLU A 575 18.91 -25.07 4.17
C GLU A 575 18.20 -24.86 5.52
N THR A 576 17.03 -25.46 5.72
CA THR A 576 16.31 -25.36 7.00
C THR A 576 17.12 -26.02 8.13
N ASN A 577 17.72 -27.19 7.90
CA ASN A 577 18.56 -27.88 8.87
C ASN A 577 19.84 -27.07 9.17
N ARG A 578 20.46 -26.46 8.18
CA ARG A 578 21.62 -25.57 8.34
C ARG A 578 21.29 -24.41 9.29
N ARG A 579 20.19 -23.71 9.00
CA ARG A 579 19.71 -22.58 9.84
C ARG A 579 19.38 -23.04 11.25
N ARG A 580 18.68 -24.18 11.36
CA ARG A 580 18.33 -24.81 12.65
C ARG A 580 19.57 -25.10 13.48
N ALA A 581 20.60 -25.75 12.91
CA ALA A 581 21.85 -26.07 13.58
C ALA A 581 22.60 -24.80 14.05
N LYS A 582 22.67 -23.76 13.19
CA LYS A 582 23.30 -22.47 13.54
C LYS A 582 22.60 -21.82 14.74
N GLN A 583 21.25 -21.80 14.73
CA GLN A 583 20.47 -21.22 15.83
C GLN A 583 20.63 -21.99 17.14
N ILE A 584 20.61 -23.34 17.12
CA ILE A 584 20.78 -24.16 18.30
C ILE A 584 22.19 -23.96 18.90
N ALA A 585 23.22 -23.90 18.06
CA ALA A 585 24.59 -23.63 18.52
C ALA A 585 24.68 -22.27 19.23
N TYR A 586 24.10 -21.23 18.63
CA TYR A 586 24.01 -19.87 19.22
C TYR A 586 23.26 -19.91 20.57
N ASN A 587 22.09 -20.51 20.61
CA ASN A 587 21.30 -20.59 21.84
C ASN A 587 22.08 -21.29 22.97
N THR A 588 22.79 -22.38 22.63
CA THR A 588 23.61 -23.13 23.60
C THR A 588 24.81 -22.30 24.11
N GLU A 589 25.50 -21.59 23.19
CA GLU A 589 26.66 -20.76 23.54
C GLU A 589 26.26 -19.57 24.41
N LYS A 590 25.16 -18.89 24.06
CA LYS A 590 24.69 -17.67 24.74
C LYS A 590 23.72 -17.92 25.89
N GLY A 591 23.28 -19.17 26.10
CA GLY A 591 22.29 -19.51 27.13
C GLY A 591 20.93 -18.91 26.87
N VAL A 592 20.52 -18.81 25.60
CA VAL A 592 19.23 -18.20 25.19
C VAL A 592 18.16 -19.30 25.15
N ASP A 593 17.10 -19.12 25.93
CA ASP A 593 15.90 -19.94 25.83
C ASP A 593 14.94 -19.38 24.80
N PRO A 594 14.40 -20.19 23.85
CA PRO A 594 13.43 -19.75 22.87
C PRO A 594 12.20 -19.11 23.50
N GLN A 595 11.93 -17.88 23.15
CA GLN A 595 10.76 -17.15 23.64
C GLN A 595 9.71 -16.98 22.54
N PRO A 596 8.41 -17.22 22.85
CA PRO A 596 7.34 -17.00 21.88
C PRO A 596 7.25 -15.51 21.52
N LEU A 597 7.13 -15.22 20.23
CA LEU A 597 6.87 -13.88 19.76
C LEU A 597 5.46 -13.44 20.17
N ARG A 598 5.36 -12.37 20.94
CA ARG A 598 4.08 -11.71 21.26
C ARG A 598 3.99 -10.42 20.46
N LYS A 599 3.25 -10.43 19.36
CA LYS A 599 3.01 -9.25 18.52
C LYS A 599 1.55 -8.85 18.63
N LYS A 600 1.27 -7.55 18.83
CA LYS A 600 -0.11 -7.04 18.73
C LYS A 600 -0.65 -7.34 17.34
N ILE A 601 -1.94 -7.64 17.28
CA ILE A 601 -2.65 -7.81 16.01
C ILE A 601 -2.97 -6.39 15.51
N SER A 602 -2.10 -5.84 14.63
CA SER A 602 -2.30 -4.52 14.03
C SER A 602 -3.02 -4.64 12.68
N ASP A 603 -3.83 -3.64 12.36
CA ASP A 603 -4.60 -3.54 11.12
C ASP A 603 -4.14 -2.31 10.33
N ILE A 604 -4.36 -2.31 9.01
CA ILE A 604 -4.10 -1.15 8.14
C ILE A 604 -4.90 0.08 8.59
N THR A 605 -6.08 -0.15 9.17
CA THR A 605 -6.91 0.90 9.77
C THR A 605 -6.28 1.54 11.01
N GLU A 606 -5.38 0.85 11.72
CA GLU A 606 -4.63 1.42 12.85
C GLU A 606 -3.59 2.46 12.40
N LEU A 607 -3.15 2.41 11.16
CA LEU A 607 -2.26 3.41 10.58
C LEU A 607 -2.96 4.78 10.52
N ILE A 608 -4.21 4.78 10.09
CA ILE A 608 -5.07 5.96 10.00
C ILE A 608 -5.49 6.41 11.41
N ALA A 609 -5.87 5.46 12.27
CA ALA A 609 -6.29 5.75 13.65
C ALA A 609 -5.13 6.30 14.52
N LYS A 610 -3.88 5.85 14.31
CA LYS A 610 -2.71 6.40 15.03
C LYS A 610 -2.41 7.84 14.62
N GLU A 611 -2.55 8.20 13.35
CA GLU A 611 -2.38 9.59 12.90
C GLU A 611 -3.48 10.49 13.49
N GLU A 612 -4.72 10.01 13.57
CA GLU A 612 -5.80 10.71 14.28
C GLU A 612 -5.52 10.84 15.78
N GLU A 613 -4.99 9.80 16.43
CA GLU A 613 -4.60 9.83 17.84
C GLU A 613 -3.41 10.78 18.08
N ASP A 614 -2.42 10.81 17.21
CA ASP A 614 -1.28 11.69 17.33
C ASP A 614 -1.67 13.15 17.08
N THR A 615 -2.60 13.39 16.15
CA THR A 615 -3.25 14.69 15.98
C THR A 615 -4.03 15.10 17.24
N GLN A 616 -4.78 14.18 17.86
CA GLN A 616 -5.49 14.42 19.12
C GLN A 616 -4.55 14.66 20.31
N LYS A 617 -3.41 13.98 20.38
CA LYS A 617 -2.38 14.25 21.41
C LYS A 617 -1.75 15.62 21.27
N LEU A 618 -1.51 16.07 20.03
CA LEU A 618 -1.04 17.43 19.74
C LEU A 618 -2.03 18.50 20.20
N ILE A 619 -3.33 18.19 20.15
CA ILE A 619 -4.44 19.08 20.54
C ILE A 619 -4.56 19.21 22.07
N GLY A 620 -3.92 18.38 22.89
CA GLY A 620 -3.96 18.47 24.35
C GLY A 620 -5.32 18.19 25.00
N GLY A 621 -6.26 17.61 24.23
CA GLY A 621 -7.65 17.41 24.65
C GLY A 621 -7.82 16.30 25.67
N LYS A 622 -8.23 16.64 26.89
CA LYS A 622 -8.91 15.72 27.81
C LYS A 622 -10.17 15.17 27.11
N ARG A 623 -10.31 13.86 27.06
CA ARG A 623 -11.55 13.19 26.68
C ARG A 623 -12.73 13.82 27.43
N ASN A 624 -13.54 14.60 26.76
CA ASN A 624 -14.92 14.75 27.12
C ASN A 624 -15.69 13.61 26.47
N ASP A 625 -16.30 12.77 27.30
CA ASP A 625 -17.19 11.69 26.89
C ASP A 625 -18.40 12.26 26.11
N LEU A 626 -18.21 12.47 24.83
CA LEU A 626 -19.31 12.53 23.89
C LEU A 626 -19.42 11.13 23.26
N PRO A 627 -20.61 10.53 23.24
CA PRO A 627 -20.79 9.21 22.67
C PRO A 627 -20.36 9.25 21.22
N ALA A 628 -19.34 8.46 20.90
CA ALA A 628 -18.92 8.23 19.54
C ALA A 628 -20.13 7.70 18.76
N ILE A 629 -20.65 8.51 17.83
CA ILE A 629 -21.51 8.04 16.75
C ILE A 629 -20.54 7.36 15.75
N GLY A 630 -19.97 6.27 16.21
CA GLY A 630 -19.18 5.34 15.39
C GLY A 630 -20.13 4.31 14.84
N VAL A 631 -20.26 4.28 13.55
CA VAL A 631 -20.89 3.20 12.80
C VAL A 631 -20.21 1.88 13.21
N HIS A 632 -20.84 1.16 14.12
CA HIS A 632 -20.47 -0.20 14.48
C HIS A 632 -21.09 -1.17 13.47
N SER A 633 -20.38 -1.49 12.39
CA SER A 633 -20.73 -2.62 11.54
C SER A 633 -20.35 -3.99 12.12
N LYS A 634 -20.07 -4.09 13.41
CA LYS A 634 -19.51 -5.33 14.03
C LYS A 634 -20.30 -5.93 15.19
N THR A 635 -21.56 -5.48 15.44
CA THR A 635 -22.38 -6.09 16.50
C THR A 635 -23.74 -6.58 16.00
N LEU A 636 -23.95 -6.73 14.70
CA LEU A 636 -25.27 -7.07 14.14
C LEU A 636 -25.57 -8.58 14.05
N VAL A 637 -24.62 -9.45 14.36
CA VAL A 637 -24.79 -10.91 14.18
C VAL A 637 -25.53 -11.60 15.35
N SER A 638 -26.02 -10.86 16.35
CA SER A 638 -26.73 -11.46 17.50
C SER A 638 -27.77 -10.59 18.16
N LEU A 639 -28.38 -9.63 17.48
CA LEU A 639 -29.49 -8.89 18.05
C LEU A 639 -30.75 -9.76 18.07
N PRO A 640 -31.46 -9.86 19.20
CA PRO A 640 -32.78 -10.50 19.24
C PRO A 640 -33.72 -9.85 18.23
N ARG A 641 -34.58 -10.65 17.58
CA ARG A 641 -35.53 -10.19 16.55
C ARG A 641 -36.31 -8.92 16.93
N GLN A 642 -36.69 -8.79 18.20
CA GLN A 642 -37.43 -7.61 18.68
C GLN A 642 -36.56 -6.34 18.69
N GLU A 643 -35.28 -6.45 19.00
CA GLU A 643 -34.34 -5.32 18.98
C GLU A 643 -33.98 -4.91 17.54
N LEU A 644 -33.90 -5.88 16.63
CA LEU A 644 -33.69 -5.62 15.21
C LEU A 644 -34.87 -4.88 14.58
N LEU A 645 -36.11 -5.26 14.93
CA LEU A 645 -37.30 -4.56 14.49
C LEU A 645 -37.37 -3.12 15.03
N ALA A 646 -37.05 -2.92 16.31
CA ALA A 646 -37.04 -1.59 16.94
C ALA A 646 -35.94 -0.69 16.31
N LEU A 647 -34.78 -1.27 15.96
CA LEU A 647 -33.72 -0.56 15.26
C LEU A 647 -34.13 -0.13 13.84
N ILE A 648 -34.79 -1.02 13.08
CA ILE A 648 -35.31 -0.71 11.74
C ILE A 648 -36.37 0.41 11.80
N GLU A 649 -37.21 0.41 12.82
CA GLU A 649 -38.21 1.45 13.01
C GLU A 649 -37.58 2.81 13.34
N SER A 650 -36.63 2.84 14.26
CA SER A 650 -35.86 4.04 14.62
C SER A 650 -35.10 4.63 13.44
N LEU A 651 -34.39 3.80 12.68
CA LEU A 651 -33.66 4.25 11.49
C LEU A 651 -34.58 4.74 10.37
N THR A 652 -35.79 4.16 10.27
CA THR A 652 -36.80 4.60 9.30
C THR A 652 -37.33 5.99 9.66
N GLU A 653 -37.49 6.28 10.96
CA GLU A 653 -37.91 7.60 11.44
C GLU A 653 -36.81 8.65 11.22
N GLN A 654 -35.54 8.30 11.50
CA GLN A 654 -34.40 9.16 11.22
C GLN A 654 -34.24 9.43 9.73
N MET A 655 -34.41 8.41 8.87
CA MET A 655 -34.39 8.58 7.41
C MET A 655 -35.46 9.56 6.92
N ARG A 656 -36.68 9.48 7.46
CA ARG A 656 -37.78 10.41 7.14
C ARG A 656 -37.45 11.83 7.62
N GLY A 657 -36.89 11.96 8.83
CA GLY A 657 -36.41 13.23 9.37
C GLY A 657 -35.37 13.87 8.48
N ALA A 658 -34.31 13.12 8.12
CA ALA A 658 -33.26 13.58 7.22
C ALA A 658 -33.80 13.98 5.84
N ALA A 659 -34.78 13.23 5.29
CA ALA A 659 -35.39 13.57 4.00
C ALA A 659 -36.25 14.86 4.11
N SER A 660 -36.93 15.09 5.22
CA SER A 660 -37.72 16.32 5.44
C SER A 660 -36.85 17.56 5.61
N GLU A 661 -35.62 17.38 6.11
CA GLU A 661 -34.59 18.42 6.27
C GLU A 661 -33.71 18.60 5.03
N LEU A 662 -34.07 17.94 3.91
CA LEU A 662 -33.34 17.98 2.63
C LEU A 662 -31.90 17.41 2.68
N GLN A 663 -31.59 16.59 3.71
CA GLN A 663 -30.31 15.89 3.85
C GLN A 663 -30.32 14.57 3.07
N PHE A 664 -30.38 14.66 1.73
CA PHE A 664 -30.61 13.51 0.85
C PHE A 664 -29.54 12.44 0.93
N GLU A 665 -28.26 12.78 1.17
CA GLU A 665 -27.17 11.80 1.32
C GLU A 665 -27.32 11.00 2.61
N LEU A 666 -27.66 11.66 3.73
CA LEU A 666 -27.93 10.98 5.00
C LEU A 666 -29.16 10.06 4.88
N ALA A 667 -30.23 10.56 4.26
CA ALA A 667 -31.42 9.77 4.00
C ALA A 667 -31.15 8.55 3.10
N ALA A 668 -30.25 8.67 2.11
CA ALA A 668 -29.85 7.57 1.23
C ALA A 668 -29.04 6.51 2.00
N ARG A 669 -28.08 6.91 2.85
CA ARG A 669 -27.33 5.99 3.72
C ARG A 669 -28.23 5.22 4.66
N LEU A 670 -29.11 5.91 5.38
CA LEU A 670 -30.07 5.28 6.29
C LEU A 670 -31.01 4.32 5.56
N ARG A 671 -31.42 4.63 4.34
CA ARG A 671 -32.24 3.73 3.50
C ARG A 671 -31.49 2.45 3.18
N ASP A 672 -30.23 2.55 2.81
CA ASP A 672 -29.41 1.39 2.43
C ASP A 672 -29.13 0.51 3.66
N GLU A 673 -28.86 1.10 4.82
CA GLU A 673 -28.71 0.41 6.10
C GLU A 673 -30.02 -0.31 6.53
N ILE A 674 -31.16 0.34 6.40
CA ILE A 674 -32.49 -0.27 6.64
C ILE A 674 -32.73 -1.45 5.72
N LYS A 675 -32.27 -1.38 4.46
CA LYS A 675 -32.40 -2.45 3.47
C LYS A 675 -31.61 -3.68 3.88
N ASP A 676 -30.40 -3.49 4.38
CA ASP A 676 -29.53 -4.59 4.81
C ASP A 676 -30.08 -5.24 6.09
N LEU A 677 -30.52 -4.46 7.08
CA LEU A 677 -31.17 -4.98 8.29
C LEU A 677 -32.47 -5.76 8.00
N LYS A 678 -33.25 -5.32 7.03
CA LYS A 678 -34.46 -6.04 6.58
C LYS A 678 -34.10 -7.36 5.87
N ARG A 679 -32.92 -7.44 5.24
CA ARG A 679 -32.41 -8.67 4.62
C ARG A 679 -32.00 -9.68 5.68
N GLU A 680 -31.32 -9.23 6.74
CA GLU A 680 -31.00 -10.06 7.91
C GLU A 680 -32.25 -10.56 8.63
N LEU A 681 -33.23 -9.69 8.84
CA LEU A 681 -34.51 -10.07 9.47
C LEU A 681 -35.20 -11.20 8.68
N ARG A 682 -35.23 -11.11 7.34
CA ARG A 682 -35.78 -12.18 6.48
C ARG A 682 -34.97 -13.48 6.55
N ALA A 683 -33.64 -13.38 6.59
CA ALA A 683 -32.79 -14.56 6.75
C ALA A 683 -33.00 -15.24 8.11
N MET A 684 -33.31 -14.50 9.16
CA MET A 684 -33.71 -15.04 10.46
C MET A 684 -35.11 -15.71 10.42
N GLU A 685 -36.06 -15.13 9.67
CA GLU A 685 -37.40 -15.69 9.46
C GLU A 685 -37.40 -16.96 8.59
N GLU A 686 -36.46 -17.10 7.68
CA GLU A 686 -36.28 -18.30 6.86
C GLU A 686 -35.52 -19.42 7.60
N ALA A 687 -34.84 -19.10 8.70
CA ALA A 687 -34.09 -20.03 9.52
C ALA A 687 -34.85 -20.56 10.76
N GLU A 688 -35.99 -19.93 11.13
CA GLU A 688 -37.02 -20.42 12.08
C GLU A 688 -38.00 -21.34 11.36
#